data_8033a8f06a84dd88b073acfc1ec7cc2d
#
_entry.id   8033a8f06a84dd88b073acfc1ec7cc2d
#
_cell.length_a   1.000
_cell.length_b   1.000
_cell.length_c   1.000
_cell.angle_alpha   90.00
_cell.angle_beta   90.00
_cell.angle_gamma   90.00
#
_symmetry.space_group_name_H-M   'P 1'
#
loop_
_entity.id
_entity.type
_entity.pdbx_description
1 polymer ?
#
loop_
_entity_poly.entity_id
_entity_poly.type
_entity_poly.pdbx_seq_one_letter_code
_entity_poly.pdbx_strand_id
1 'polypeptide(L)'
;MRFICLKCCLHNPQKGLRKYTFIYLTTKNLCTNSIHIALIIFFKLLICSESPKLHSMQKYIRFSLITAFTLLSVSSFGQKCGHDLLEQEVKRLFPNYESAENEFIESINFDSDVKTEGIVYQIPVVVHIIYDAQGDNISDKQVKDAIDVINEDFRRLNADTSDTRAVFTGVAADTEIEFQLAKLDPQGNCTTGITRAQSALSTNASNNVKGIVSWPNSKYLNIWVVNSIDLGSSGSGTVLGYAYKPNPGQSTTYDGIVIRHDRMGRIGTGNSRGRTLTHEAGHYLGLDHPFKGGCFSGDNCADTPPVLEASFGCPLTANTCSNDFPNLVDQIENYMDYADDNCVNMYTDDQKSIMRNSLLSSSRRGYLVTSTNQSATGIAAGTVLPCAPEANFKAAQSVFCAGTTVQFFDKSTAGNPTSWSWNFPGGSPSVSTMENPMVSYSNPGNFNVKLEVTNALGTSTLLQDGYVSVRSNNNGMWMNGFNSGFEFNAVPNSTWHVENPDGDAIRWKRNNFNFYEGAYCVKLDNYNNDADNSDALITDKIVVDRANSMNFSFKYAVASKPGFAADRIVVSVSQDCGSSWQSIRTLIGPLLYATTNKVNPWNPTSVNNWRSTSISLNDFIGNDPIMIKVDFISGGGNNAFLDDFELSVTLDLEELSEEDISIYPNPSQGNFQVRGLPTGTAYDIISMDGRSVKRGTIPTSSSIELHAAAGYYLFQAGNVRKPIVIQ
;
A
#
# COMPACT_ATOMS: atom_id res chain seq x y z
N MET A 1 -36.67 35.14 21.39
CA MET A 1 -37.75 34.16 21.50
C MET A 1 -38.53 34.17 20.17
N ARG A 2 -38.41 33.14 19.36
CA ARG A 2 -39.30 32.93 18.20
C ARG A 2 -40.20 31.76 18.53
N PHE A 3 -41.51 31.97 18.44
CA PHE A 3 -42.54 30.97 18.71
C PHE A 3 -42.83 30.21 17.42
N ILE A 4 -42.72 28.88 17.44
CA ILE A 4 -43.19 28.03 16.35
C ILE A 4 -44.46 27.32 16.88
N CYS A 5 -45.60 27.65 16.30
CA CYS A 5 -46.89 27.04 16.63
C CYS A 5 -47.15 25.87 15.66
N LEU A 6 -47.02 24.63 16.14
CA LEU A 6 -47.41 23.44 15.40
C LEU A 6 -48.79 22.99 15.84
N LYS A 7 -49.76 23.07 14.94
CA LYS A 7 -51.15 22.64 15.14
C LYS A 7 -51.27 21.16 14.74
N CYS A 8 -51.20 20.25 15.72
CA CYS A 8 -51.53 18.85 15.50
C CYS A 8 -53.01 18.60 15.78
N CYS A 9 -53.78 18.26 14.75
CA CYS A 9 -55.19 17.82 14.92
C CYS A 9 -55.19 16.28 15.08
N LEU A 10 -55.48 15.82 16.28
CA LEU A 10 -55.92 14.43 16.52
C LEU A 10 -57.42 14.37 16.43
N HIS A 11 -57.95 13.68 15.44
CA HIS A 11 -59.40 13.46 15.29
C HIS A 11 -59.78 12.18 15.98
N ASN A 12 -60.58 12.27 17.07
CA ASN A 12 -61.22 11.14 17.69
C ASN A 12 -62.72 11.24 17.40
N PRO A 13 -63.32 10.25 16.71
CA PRO A 13 -64.71 10.37 16.22
C PRO A 13 -65.80 10.36 17.28
N GLN A 14 -65.48 10.17 18.57
CA GLN A 14 -66.52 9.98 19.57
C GLN A 14 -66.65 11.05 20.66
N LYS A 15 -65.81 12.11 20.69
CA LYS A 15 -66.04 13.24 21.62
C LYS A 15 -65.41 14.53 21.04
N GLY A 16 -66.25 15.51 20.80
CA GLY A 16 -65.94 16.79 20.17
C GLY A 16 -65.15 17.78 21.03
N LEU A 17 -63.97 17.41 21.54
CA LEU A 17 -63.11 18.30 22.30
C LEU A 17 -61.72 18.36 21.65
N ARG A 18 -61.32 19.56 21.22
CA ARG A 18 -59.95 19.86 20.75
C ARG A 18 -59.03 20.09 21.95
N LYS A 19 -58.04 19.26 22.15
CA LYS A 19 -56.92 19.52 23.07
C LYS A 19 -55.73 20.10 22.34
N TYR A 20 -55.16 21.16 22.89
CA TYR A 20 -53.92 21.76 22.45
C TYR A 20 -52.83 21.37 23.44
N THR A 21 -51.72 20.85 22.96
CA THR A 21 -50.53 20.58 23.78
C THR A 21 -49.43 21.58 23.39
N PHE A 22 -48.97 22.34 24.37
CA PHE A 22 -47.85 23.26 24.24
C PHE A 22 -46.56 22.57 24.64
N ILE A 23 -45.55 22.61 23.78
CA ILE A 23 -44.23 22.10 24.09
C ILE A 23 -43.31 23.32 24.27
N TYR A 24 -42.73 23.48 25.44
CA TYR A 24 -41.76 24.50 25.76
C TYR A 24 -40.36 23.94 25.49
N LEU A 25 -39.59 24.61 24.61
CA LEU A 25 -38.21 24.32 24.38
C LEU A 25 -37.36 25.48 24.91
N THR A 26 -36.49 25.22 25.87
CA THR A 26 -35.51 26.18 26.38
C THR A 26 -34.18 26.04 25.63
N THR A 27 -33.57 27.18 25.29
CA THR A 27 -32.42 27.28 24.38
C THR A 27 -31.05 26.96 25.02
N LYS A 28 -30.97 26.06 25.97
CA LYS A 28 -29.72 25.77 26.68
C LYS A 28 -29.08 24.40 26.39
N ASN A 29 -29.52 23.62 25.42
CA ASN A 29 -28.84 22.36 25.02
C ASN A 29 -29.21 21.95 23.57
N LEU A 30 -28.83 22.73 22.58
CA LEU A 30 -29.27 22.52 21.19
C LEU A 30 -28.20 21.96 20.23
N CYS A 31 -27.05 21.49 20.70
CA CYS A 31 -26.02 21.03 19.76
C CYS A 31 -25.97 19.53 19.46
N THR A 32 -26.60 18.66 20.25
CA THR A 32 -26.48 17.20 20.02
C THR A 32 -27.77 16.46 19.70
N ASN A 33 -28.96 17.08 19.81
CA ASN A 33 -30.25 16.41 19.65
C ASN A 33 -31.09 16.85 18.42
N SER A 34 -30.59 17.74 17.58
CA SER A 34 -31.34 18.31 16.43
C SER A 34 -31.68 17.25 15.37
N ILE A 35 -30.81 16.26 15.16
CA ILE A 35 -30.99 15.19 14.16
C ILE A 35 -32.06 14.18 14.62
N HIS A 36 -32.09 13.84 15.91
CA HIS A 36 -33.08 12.90 16.46
C HIS A 36 -34.48 13.49 16.48
N ILE A 37 -34.62 14.76 16.77
CA ILE A 37 -35.94 15.45 16.77
C ILE A 37 -36.47 15.60 15.35
N ALA A 38 -35.61 15.94 14.38
CA ALA A 38 -35.98 15.99 12.97
C ALA A 38 -36.41 14.62 12.40
N LEU A 39 -35.73 13.55 12.79
CA LEU A 39 -36.12 12.16 12.43
C LEU A 39 -37.43 11.74 13.03
N ILE A 40 -37.70 12.07 14.29
CA ILE A 40 -38.98 11.72 14.96
C ILE A 40 -40.17 12.49 14.36
N ILE A 41 -39.98 13.75 13.99
CA ILE A 41 -40.99 14.55 13.27
C ILE A 41 -41.23 14.01 11.87
N PHE A 42 -40.16 13.60 11.16
CA PHE A 42 -40.21 13.00 9.83
C PHE A 42 -40.95 11.66 9.81
N PHE A 43 -40.66 10.77 10.76
CA PHE A 43 -41.37 9.47 10.90
C PHE A 43 -42.85 9.64 11.26
N LYS A 44 -43.21 10.64 12.05
CA LYS A 44 -44.61 10.90 12.40
C LYS A 44 -45.42 11.54 11.26
N LEU A 45 -44.79 12.33 10.40
CA LEU A 45 -45.45 12.88 9.22
C LEU A 45 -45.67 11.83 8.10
N LEU A 46 -44.87 10.78 8.05
CA LEU A 46 -45.01 9.69 7.09
C LEU A 46 -46.20 8.71 7.43
N ILE A 47 -46.64 8.69 8.67
CA ILE A 47 -47.66 7.74 9.14
C ILE A 47 -49.09 8.32 9.06
N CYS A 48 -49.26 9.62 8.82
CA CYS A 48 -50.57 10.29 8.93
C CYS A 48 -51.18 10.81 7.63
N SER A 49 -50.99 10.16 6.45
CA SER A 49 -51.68 10.61 5.23
C SER A 49 -52.37 9.51 4.44
N GLU A 50 -53.66 9.35 4.69
CA GLU A 50 -54.61 8.67 3.80
C GLU A 50 -55.41 9.72 3.01
N SER A 51 -54.92 10.20 1.87
CA SER A 51 -55.72 10.91 0.91
C SER A 51 -55.11 10.91 -0.50
N PRO A 52 -55.88 10.59 -1.54
CA PRO A 52 -55.39 10.34 -2.89
C PRO A 52 -54.89 11.60 -3.67
N LYS A 53 -55.10 12.80 -3.17
CA LYS A 53 -54.69 14.05 -3.84
C LYS A 53 -53.25 14.51 -3.49
N LEU A 54 -52.59 13.85 -2.56
CA LEU A 54 -51.24 14.24 -2.12
C LEU A 54 -50.09 13.46 -2.80
N HIS A 55 -50.39 12.45 -3.60
CA HIS A 55 -49.39 11.58 -4.23
C HIS A 55 -48.41 12.28 -5.20
N SER A 56 -48.87 13.29 -5.91
CA SER A 56 -47.99 14.04 -6.83
C SER A 56 -47.08 15.04 -6.09
N MET A 57 -47.57 15.65 -5.02
CA MET A 57 -46.79 16.56 -4.17
C MET A 57 -45.76 15.81 -3.31
N GLN A 58 -46.06 14.57 -2.85
CA GLN A 58 -45.14 13.73 -2.13
C GLN A 58 -43.93 13.32 -2.99
N LYS A 59 -44.09 13.17 -4.30
CA LYS A 59 -42.99 12.85 -5.22
C LYS A 59 -41.98 14.01 -5.32
N TYR A 60 -42.44 15.24 -5.38
CA TYR A 60 -41.61 16.44 -5.41
C TYR A 60 -40.98 16.77 -4.06
N ILE A 61 -41.72 16.57 -2.96
CA ILE A 61 -41.18 16.75 -1.60
C ILE A 61 -40.13 15.66 -1.28
N ARG A 62 -40.33 14.41 -1.72
CA ARG A 62 -39.32 13.34 -1.58
C ARG A 62 -38.08 13.63 -2.42
N PHE A 63 -38.21 14.14 -3.63
CA PHE A 63 -37.08 14.48 -4.50
C PHE A 63 -36.33 15.71 -3.95
N SER A 64 -37.02 16.73 -3.49
CA SER A 64 -36.40 17.92 -2.89
C SER A 64 -35.77 17.66 -1.52
N LEU A 65 -36.30 16.71 -0.72
CA LEU A 65 -35.71 16.32 0.56
C LEU A 65 -34.53 15.36 0.38
N ILE A 66 -34.55 14.48 -0.62
CA ILE A 66 -33.40 13.64 -0.97
C ILE A 66 -32.26 14.49 -1.51
N THR A 67 -32.52 15.48 -2.38
CA THR A 67 -31.52 16.45 -2.86
C THR A 67 -31.02 17.39 -1.75
N ALA A 68 -31.86 17.81 -0.81
CA ALA A 68 -31.45 18.59 0.35
C ALA A 68 -30.66 17.75 1.36
N PHE A 69 -30.95 16.45 1.48
CA PHE A 69 -30.22 15.52 2.36
C PHE A 69 -28.87 15.08 1.75
N THR A 70 -28.79 14.95 0.42
CA THR A 70 -27.51 14.73 -0.29
C THR A 70 -26.65 15.98 -0.31
N LEU A 71 -27.24 17.19 -0.28
CA LEU A 71 -26.51 18.45 -0.13
C LEU A 71 -26.09 18.77 1.30
N LEU A 72 -26.74 18.17 2.33
CA LEU A 72 -26.37 18.32 3.74
C LEU A 72 -25.39 17.25 4.24
N SER A 73 -25.13 16.18 3.48
CA SER A 73 -24.20 15.11 3.84
C SER A 73 -22.79 15.31 3.31
N VAL A 74 -22.49 16.42 2.65
CA VAL A 74 -21.11 16.82 2.31
C VAL A 74 -20.74 18.04 3.16
N SER A 75 -20.84 17.91 4.49
CA SER A 75 -19.97 18.65 5.37
C SER A 75 -18.63 17.93 5.29
N SER A 76 -17.82 18.30 4.32
CA SER A 76 -16.40 18.02 4.31
C SER A 76 -15.85 18.61 5.61
N PHE A 77 -15.59 17.76 6.62
CA PHE A 77 -14.84 18.18 7.79
C PHE A 77 -13.42 18.42 7.29
N GLY A 78 -13.07 19.69 7.08
CA GLY A 78 -11.75 20.09 6.65
C GLY A 78 -10.69 19.51 7.60
N GLN A 79 -9.68 18.91 7.02
CA GLN A 79 -8.48 18.53 7.75
C GLN A 79 -7.78 19.82 8.15
N LYS A 80 -7.28 19.92 9.38
CA LYS A 80 -6.68 21.17 9.89
C LYS A 80 -5.30 20.89 10.45
N CYS A 81 -4.33 21.75 10.11
CA CYS A 81 -3.12 21.94 10.88
C CYS A 81 -3.46 22.62 12.22
N GLY A 82 -2.80 22.22 13.29
CA GLY A 82 -2.98 22.82 14.61
C GLY A 82 -2.18 24.08 14.84
N HIS A 83 -1.37 24.53 13.88
CA HIS A 83 -0.43 25.64 14.03
C HIS A 83 -1.11 26.95 14.46
N ASP A 84 -2.19 27.36 13.76
CA ASP A 84 -2.88 28.62 14.06
C ASP A 84 -3.46 28.68 15.48
N LEU A 85 -3.94 27.53 15.99
CA LEU A 85 -4.44 27.41 17.36
C LEU A 85 -3.31 27.55 18.38
N LEU A 86 -2.17 26.93 18.08
CA LEU A 86 -0.99 27.02 18.92
C LEU A 86 -0.39 28.42 18.90
N GLU A 87 -0.33 29.08 17.76
CA GLU A 87 0.22 30.44 17.64
C GLU A 87 -0.55 31.42 18.51
N GLN A 88 -1.88 31.32 18.54
CA GLN A 88 -2.72 32.13 19.44
C GLN A 88 -2.38 31.91 20.93
N GLU A 89 -2.22 30.65 21.33
CA GLU A 89 -1.87 30.31 22.71
C GLU A 89 -0.44 30.75 23.06
N VAL A 90 0.50 30.58 22.14
CA VAL A 90 1.91 30.99 22.32
C VAL A 90 2.01 32.53 22.45
N LYS A 91 1.32 33.29 21.60
CA LYS A 91 1.24 34.76 21.70
C LYS A 91 0.68 35.19 23.04
N ARG A 92 -0.31 34.49 23.59
CA ARG A 92 -0.87 34.72 24.90
C ARG A 92 0.11 34.46 26.06
N LEU A 93 0.92 33.38 25.94
CA LEU A 93 1.86 32.94 26.98
C LEU A 93 3.19 33.71 26.93
N PHE A 94 3.61 34.13 25.75
CA PHE A 94 4.91 34.78 25.51
C PHE A 94 4.74 36.16 24.86
N PRO A 95 4.69 37.24 25.65
CA PRO A 95 4.39 38.61 25.15
C PRO A 95 5.38 39.13 24.10
N ASN A 96 6.61 38.58 24.06
CA ASN A 96 7.65 39.00 23.09
C ASN A 96 7.63 38.13 21.79
N TYR A 97 6.67 37.23 21.66
CA TYR A 97 6.61 36.31 20.50
C TYR A 97 6.51 37.07 19.19
N GLU A 98 5.59 38.00 19.09
CA GLU A 98 5.28 38.77 17.88
C GLU A 98 6.44 39.67 17.44
N SER A 99 7.10 40.36 18.41
CA SER A 99 8.29 41.17 18.12
C SER A 99 9.46 40.32 17.63
N ALA A 100 9.69 39.15 18.23
CA ALA A 100 10.75 38.25 17.83
C ALA A 100 10.48 37.57 16.44
N GLU A 101 9.21 37.35 16.11
CA GLU A 101 8.81 36.91 14.79
C GLU A 101 9.09 37.97 13.72
N ASN A 102 8.69 39.23 13.97
CA ASN A 102 8.95 40.34 13.07
C ASN A 102 10.44 40.55 12.85
N GLU A 103 11.25 40.56 13.93
CA GLU A 103 12.70 40.68 13.86
C GLU A 103 13.30 39.54 12.99
N PHE A 104 12.79 38.32 13.11
CA PHE A 104 13.24 37.20 12.28
C PHE A 104 12.90 37.43 10.80
N ILE A 105 11.66 37.81 10.50
CA ILE A 105 11.22 38.05 9.11
C ILE A 105 12.02 39.22 8.49
N GLU A 106 12.20 40.32 9.23
CA GLU A 106 13.02 41.46 8.76
C GLU A 106 14.49 41.08 8.54
N SER A 107 15.00 40.07 9.23
CA SER A 107 16.37 39.56 9.04
C SER A 107 16.56 38.68 7.82
N ILE A 108 15.48 38.23 7.17
CA ILE A 108 15.55 37.37 6.00
C ILE A 108 16.10 38.15 4.82
N ASN A 109 17.15 37.62 4.25
CA ASN A 109 17.74 38.16 3.02
C ASN A 109 17.41 37.25 1.87
N PHE A 110 16.41 37.57 1.07
CA PHE A 110 15.98 36.80 -0.11
C PHE A 110 17.07 36.75 -1.21
N ASP A 111 18.02 37.69 -1.23
CA ASP A 111 19.14 37.68 -2.17
C ASP A 111 20.33 36.81 -1.71
N SER A 112 20.31 36.26 -0.50
CA SER A 112 21.43 35.50 0.06
C SER A 112 21.60 34.11 -0.53
N ASP A 113 20.56 33.54 -1.14
CA ASP A 113 20.56 32.18 -1.68
C ASP A 113 21.54 31.99 -2.83
N VAL A 114 21.86 33.02 -3.61
CA VAL A 114 22.86 32.98 -4.69
C VAL A 114 24.25 32.54 -4.18
N LYS A 115 24.58 32.76 -2.90
CA LYS A 115 25.87 32.33 -2.32
C LYS A 115 25.88 30.90 -1.76
N THR A 116 24.70 30.32 -1.52
CA THR A 116 24.54 29.01 -0.89
C THR A 116 23.87 27.99 -1.82
N GLU A 117 23.61 28.36 -3.07
CA GLU A 117 23.04 27.48 -4.08
C GLU A 117 23.92 26.22 -4.27
N GLY A 118 23.28 25.05 -4.30
CA GLY A 118 23.95 23.75 -4.40
C GLY A 118 24.42 23.17 -3.06
N ILE A 119 24.27 23.88 -1.93
CA ILE A 119 24.55 23.34 -0.60
C ILE A 119 23.26 22.70 -0.05
N VAL A 120 23.29 21.39 0.12
CA VAL A 120 22.19 20.64 0.75
C VAL A 120 22.39 20.62 2.27
N TYR A 121 21.44 21.19 3.01
CA TYR A 121 21.43 21.17 4.47
C TYR A 121 20.76 19.91 4.99
N GLN A 122 21.46 19.13 5.82
CA GLN A 122 20.94 17.90 6.42
C GLN A 122 20.54 18.15 7.87
N ILE A 123 19.30 17.82 8.22
CA ILE A 123 18.72 17.98 9.55
C ILE A 123 18.64 16.62 10.23
N PRO A 124 19.28 16.42 11.41
CA PRO A 124 19.16 15.20 12.19
C PRO A 124 17.75 15.09 12.79
N VAL A 125 17.08 13.98 12.58
CA VAL A 125 15.71 13.70 13.04
C VAL A 125 15.70 12.58 14.06
N VAL A 126 14.86 12.70 15.09
CA VAL A 126 14.43 11.59 15.93
C VAL A 126 12.91 11.51 15.93
N VAL A 127 12.38 10.31 15.76
CA VAL A 127 10.95 10.03 15.78
C VAL A 127 10.58 9.28 17.05
N HIS A 128 9.70 9.85 17.85
CA HIS A 128 9.18 9.30 19.10
C HIS A 128 7.77 8.76 18.88
N ILE A 129 7.62 7.46 18.80
CA ILE A 129 6.31 6.82 18.66
C ILE A 129 5.70 6.67 20.05
N ILE A 130 4.69 7.47 20.34
CA ILE A 130 3.91 7.41 21.58
C ILE A 130 2.61 6.67 21.24
N TYR A 131 2.43 5.47 21.77
CA TYR A 131 1.31 4.62 21.42
C TYR A 131 0.55 4.14 22.65
N ASP A 132 -0.77 3.98 22.53
CA ASP A 132 -1.64 3.40 23.56
C ASP A 132 -2.05 1.98 23.19
N ALA A 133 -2.37 1.76 21.92
CA ALA A 133 -2.74 0.47 21.36
C ALA A 133 -1.74 0.02 20.27
N GLN A 134 -1.80 -1.27 19.92
CA GLN A 134 -0.91 -1.80 18.86
C GLN A 134 -1.10 -1.10 17.51
N GLY A 135 -2.29 -0.56 17.23
CA GLY A 135 -2.60 0.09 15.95
C GLY A 135 -1.93 1.45 15.73
N ASP A 136 -1.54 2.14 16.78
CA ASP A 136 -0.84 3.42 16.73
C ASP A 136 0.67 3.28 16.97
N ASN A 137 1.16 2.05 17.24
CA ASN A 137 2.57 1.71 17.27
C ASN A 137 3.08 1.40 15.86
N ILE A 138 3.31 2.45 15.08
CA ILE A 138 3.70 2.32 13.67
C ILE A 138 5.06 1.65 13.49
N SER A 139 5.28 0.99 12.34
CA SER A 139 6.52 0.29 12.04
C SER A 139 7.68 1.24 11.74
N ASP A 140 8.92 0.77 11.90
CA ASP A 140 10.12 1.50 11.46
C ASP A 140 10.10 1.76 9.96
N LYS A 141 9.49 0.86 9.19
CA LYS A 141 9.33 0.99 7.74
C LYS A 141 8.44 2.19 7.40
N GLN A 142 7.33 2.37 8.12
CA GLN A 142 6.45 3.54 7.96
C GLN A 142 7.17 4.85 8.30
N VAL A 143 7.99 4.86 9.36
CA VAL A 143 8.81 6.04 9.72
C VAL A 143 9.82 6.36 8.62
N LYS A 144 10.51 5.35 8.09
CA LYS A 144 11.49 5.53 6.99
C LYS A 144 10.82 6.05 5.73
N ASP A 145 9.66 5.50 5.35
CA ASP A 145 8.86 6.02 4.23
C ASP A 145 8.47 7.50 4.43
N ALA A 146 8.10 7.89 5.64
CA ALA A 146 7.78 9.30 5.91
C ALA A 146 9.01 10.22 5.74
N ILE A 147 10.21 9.75 6.11
CA ILE A 147 11.46 10.48 5.86
C ILE A 147 11.81 10.52 4.37
N ASP A 148 11.52 9.45 3.63
CA ASP A 148 11.71 9.43 2.18
C ASP A 148 10.75 10.43 1.49
N VAL A 149 9.46 10.44 1.88
CA VAL A 149 8.46 11.38 1.35
C VAL A 149 8.86 12.83 1.59
N ILE A 150 9.22 13.19 2.82
CA ILE A 150 9.59 14.59 3.10
C ILE A 150 10.83 15.01 2.31
N ASN A 151 11.78 14.10 2.09
CA ASN A 151 12.95 14.37 1.26
C ASN A 151 12.59 14.49 -0.23
N GLU A 152 11.72 13.63 -0.76
CA GLU A 152 11.18 13.76 -2.12
C GLU A 152 10.56 15.16 -2.32
N ASP A 153 9.76 15.62 -1.34
CA ASP A 153 9.04 16.89 -1.41
C ASP A 153 9.96 18.10 -1.30
N PHE A 154 10.82 18.13 -0.30
CA PHE A 154 11.75 19.22 -0.06
C PHE A 154 12.79 19.36 -1.17
N ARG A 155 13.18 18.25 -1.81
CA ARG A 155 14.11 18.22 -2.93
C ARG A 155 13.43 18.31 -4.31
N ARG A 156 12.10 18.52 -4.32
CA ARG A 156 11.31 18.54 -5.56
C ARG A 156 11.55 17.31 -6.45
N LEU A 157 11.72 16.13 -5.84
CA LEU A 157 11.88 14.84 -6.48
C LEU A 157 10.58 14.00 -6.47
N ASN A 158 9.51 14.55 -5.91
CA ASN A 158 8.19 13.94 -5.87
C ASN A 158 7.66 13.67 -7.28
N ALA A 159 7.03 12.50 -7.47
CA ALA A 159 6.60 12.02 -8.79
C ALA A 159 5.53 12.91 -9.46
N ASP A 160 4.82 13.73 -8.68
CA ASP A 160 3.75 14.63 -9.11
C ASP A 160 4.21 16.09 -9.36
N THR A 161 5.52 16.32 -9.51
CA THR A 161 6.06 17.63 -9.93
C THR A 161 5.51 18.10 -11.28
N SER A 162 5.17 17.16 -12.18
CA SER A 162 4.53 17.45 -13.47
C SER A 162 3.11 17.98 -13.35
N ASP A 163 2.45 17.79 -12.22
CA ASP A 163 1.07 18.23 -11.97
C ASP A 163 1.00 19.68 -11.50
N THR A 164 2.15 20.31 -11.18
CA THR A 164 2.23 21.74 -10.91
C THR A 164 1.71 22.54 -12.10
N ARG A 165 0.70 23.39 -11.89
CA ARG A 165 0.15 24.25 -12.97
C ARG A 165 1.23 25.15 -13.55
N ALA A 166 1.20 25.33 -14.89
CA ALA A 166 2.24 26.05 -15.63
C ALA A 166 2.51 27.48 -15.11
N VAL A 167 1.52 28.12 -14.52
CA VAL A 167 1.63 29.46 -13.94
C VAL A 167 2.57 29.50 -12.72
N PHE A 168 2.77 28.36 -12.04
CA PHE A 168 3.60 28.26 -10.84
C PHE A 168 4.90 27.48 -11.03
N THR A 169 5.12 26.88 -12.20
CA THR A 169 6.36 26.10 -12.45
C THR A 169 7.63 26.94 -12.35
N GLY A 170 7.53 28.26 -12.59
CA GLY A 170 8.68 29.17 -12.56
C GLY A 170 9.12 29.59 -11.14
N VAL A 171 8.29 29.32 -10.14
CA VAL A 171 8.57 29.63 -8.71
C VAL A 171 8.64 28.39 -7.85
N ALA A 172 8.49 27.21 -8.43
CA ALA A 172 8.49 25.96 -7.69
C ALA A 172 9.94 25.48 -7.42
N ALA A 173 10.32 25.43 -6.14
CA ALA A 173 11.70 25.28 -5.70
C ALA A 173 12.11 23.88 -5.26
N ASP A 174 13.36 23.49 -5.56
CA ASP A 174 14.13 22.53 -4.75
C ASP A 174 14.68 23.29 -3.55
N THR A 175 14.24 22.94 -2.33
CA THR A 175 14.65 23.68 -1.13
C THR A 175 16.09 23.43 -0.71
N GLU A 176 16.72 22.38 -1.25
CA GLU A 176 18.07 21.91 -0.89
C GLU A 176 18.20 21.62 0.64
N ILE A 177 17.12 21.10 1.23
CA ILE A 177 17.06 20.64 2.62
C ILE A 177 16.70 19.17 2.63
N GLU A 178 17.40 18.39 3.45
CA GLU A 178 17.17 16.94 3.65
C GLU A 178 17.05 16.62 5.14
N PHE A 179 16.26 15.62 5.44
CA PHE A 179 16.04 15.08 6.78
C PHE A 179 16.64 13.69 6.88
N GLN A 180 17.38 13.43 7.95
CA GLN A 180 18.01 12.14 8.14
C GLN A 180 17.81 11.64 9.57
N LEU A 181 17.33 10.40 9.73
CA LEU A 181 17.26 9.77 11.05
C LEU A 181 18.63 9.75 11.70
N ALA A 182 18.71 10.19 12.95
CA ALA A 182 19.92 10.21 13.73
C ALA A 182 20.46 8.77 13.93
N LYS A 183 21.76 8.62 13.84
CA LYS A 183 22.47 7.36 14.07
C LYS A 183 23.14 7.29 15.44
N LEU A 184 23.25 8.41 16.12
CA LEU A 184 23.72 8.51 17.51
C LEU A 184 22.68 9.22 18.37
N ASP A 185 22.42 8.67 19.57
CA ASP A 185 21.57 9.28 20.59
C ASP A 185 22.29 10.44 21.32
N PRO A 186 21.61 11.18 22.20
CA PRO A 186 22.24 12.26 22.96
C PRO A 186 23.45 11.88 23.81
N GLN A 187 23.59 10.59 24.15
CA GLN A 187 24.70 10.03 24.90
C GLN A 187 25.83 9.52 23.99
N GLY A 188 25.64 9.55 22.68
CA GLY A 188 26.60 9.05 21.69
C GLY A 188 26.52 7.55 21.44
N ASN A 189 25.47 6.87 21.92
CA ASN A 189 25.23 5.48 21.59
C ASN A 189 24.52 5.36 20.23
N CYS A 190 24.71 4.23 19.56
CA CYS A 190 24.03 3.95 18.31
C CYS A 190 22.51 3.84 18.48
N THR A 191 21.81 4.37 17.50
CA THR A 191 20.35 4.39 17.46
C THR A 191 19.85 4.27 16.01
N THR A 192 18.61 3.84 15.85
CA THR A 192 17.87 3.94 14.57
C THR A 192 17.25 5.31 14.34
N GLY A 193 17.35 6.22 15.32
CA GLY A 193 16.63 7.50 15.31
C GLY A 193 15.12 7.35 15.61
N ILE A 194 14.69 6.17 16.05
CA ILE A 194 13.29 5.86 16.37
C ILE A 194 13.21 5.36 17.82
N THR A 195 12.33 5.97 18.61
CA THR A 195 12.07 5.52 19.99
C THR A 195 10.59 5.20 20.17
N ARG A 196 10.26 4.33 21.13
CA ARG A 196 8.90 3.92 21.41
C ARG A 196 8.56 4.05 22.89
N ALA A 197 7.40 4.61 23.20
CA ALA A 197 6.88 4.69 24.55
C ALA A 197 5.37 4.43 24.58
N GLN A 198 4.94 3.49 25.42
CA GLN A 198 3.52 3.25 25.60
C GLN A 198 2.94 4.24 26.59
N SER A 199 1.90 4.98 26.19
CA SER A 199 1.23 5.97 27.05
C SER A 199 -0.18 6.28 26.53
N ALA A 200 -1.15 6.36 27.44
CA ALA A 200 -2.49 6.84 27.14
C ALA A 200 -2.54 8.29 26.66
N LEU A 201 -1.47 9.08 26.88
CA LEU A 201 -1.34 10.44 26.37
C LEU A 201 -1.21 10.50 24.85
N SER A 202 -1.04 9.35 24.16
CA SER A 202 -1.12 9.24 22.69
C SER A 202 -2.50 9.65 22.17
N THR A 203 -3.55 9.39 22.94
CA THR A 203 -4.93 9.75 22.60
C THR A 203 -5.25 11.15 23.14
N ASN A 204 -5.77 12.03 22.28
CA ASN A 204 -5.99 13.45 22.55
C ASN A 204 -4.69 14.17 22.98
N ALA A 205 -3.63 13.90 22.24
CA ALA A 205 -2.30 14.43 22.52
C ALA A 205 -2.23 15.95 22.35
N SER A 206 -1.37 16.55 23.13
CA SER A 206 -0.97 17.96 23.06
C SER A 206 0.53 18.07 23.36
N ASN A 207 1.02 19.20 23.89
CA ASN A 207 2.40 19.33 24.36
C ASN A 207 2.76 18.38 25.51
N ASN A 208 1.78 17.73 26.15
CA ASN A 208 1.98 16.77 27.23
C ASN A 208 2.83 15.54 26.80
N VAL A 209 2.73 15.10 25.55
CA VAL A 209 3.49 13.95 25.04
C VAL A 209 4.99 14.21 24.98
N LYS A 210 5.39 15.48 24.83
CA LYS A 210 6.80 15.91 24.76
C LYS A 210 7.56 15.68 26.07
N GLY A 211 6.82 15.60 27.18
CA GLY A 211 7.38 15.26 28.50
C GLY A 211 7.65 13.75 28.71
N ILE A 212 7.14 12.88 27.85
CA ILE A 212 7.37 11.41 27.95
C ILE A 212 8.80 11.10 27.52
N VAL A 213 9.18 11.57 26.34
CA VAL A 213 10.52 11.44 25.76
C VAL A 213 10.80 12.62 24.86
N SER A 214 11.98 13.21 24.98
CA SER A 214 12.50 14.28 24.12
C SER A 214 14.01 14.22 24.08
N TRP A 215 14.57 14.49 22.90
CA TRP A 215 16.01 14.69 22.75
C TRP A 215 16.32 16.19 22.64
N PRO A 216 17.57 16.61 22.87
CA PRO A 216 17.91 18.05 22.79
C PRO A 216 17.53 18.67 21.45
N ASN A 217 16.56 19.57 21.43
CA ASN A 217 16.05 20.24 20.21
C ASN A 217 17.10 21.11 19.50
N SER A 218 18.19 21.50 20.20
CA SER A 218 19.31 22.14 19.54
C SER A 218 20.11 21.21 18.63
N LYS A 219 20.01 19.86 18.86
CA LYS A 219 20.72 18.85 18.11
C LYS A 219 19.83 18.05 17.15
N TYR A 220 18.56 17.87 17.48
CA TYR A 220 17.63 16.99 16.75
C TYR A 220 16.31 17.71 16.50
N LEU A 221 15.75 17.52 15.31
CA LEU A 221 14.32 17.69 15.11
C LEU A 221 13.61 16.51 15.78
N ASN A 222 12.82 16.80 16.83
CA ASN A 222 11.97 15.82 17.49
C ASN A 222 10.62 15.77 16.80
N ILE A 223 10.17 14.57 16.41
CA ILE A 223 8.84 14.29 15.84
C ILE A 223 8.14 13.31 16.75
N TRP A 224 6.98 13.68 17.34
CA TRP A 224 6.15 12.79 18.14
C TRP A 224 5.00 12.28 17.31
N VAL A 225 4.93 10.96 17.15
CA VAL A 225 3.83 10.27 16.48
C VAL A 225 2.83 9.83 17.52
N VAL A 226 1.54 10.17 17.32
CA VAL A 226 0.47 9.96 18.32
C VAL A 226 -0.81 9.41 17.66
N ASN A 227 -1.71 8.87 18.45
CA ASN A 227 -3.00 8.35 17.98
C ASN A 227 -3.92 9.49 17.50
N SER A 228 -4.14 10.50 18.33
CA SER A 228 -5.00 11.65 18.03
C SER A 228 -4.52 12.90 18.74
N ILE A 229 -4.87 14.07 18.20
CA ILE A 229 -4.45 15.38 18.70
C ILE A 229 -5.68 16.16 19.15
N ASP A 230 -5.61 16.75 20.35
CA ASP A 230 -6.61 17.70 20.88
C ASP A 230 -5.90 18.92 21.48
N LEU A 231 -6.10 20.07 20.86
CA LEU A 231 -5.54 21.36 21.29
C LEU A 231 -6.58 22.24 22.02
N GLY A 232 -7.70 21.62 22.46
CA GLY A 232 -8.74 22.33 23.21
C GLY A 232 -9.61 23.27 22.37
N SER A 233 -9.61 23.12 21.05
CA SER A 233 -10.43 23.93 20.16
C SER A 233 -11.89 23.49 20.16
N SER A 234 -12.82 24.44 20.33
CA SER A 234 -14.27 24.23 20.14
C SER A 234 -14.70 24.19 18.65
N GLY A 235 -13.76 24.11 17.70
CA GLY A 235 -14.03 24.07 16.25
C GLY A 235 -14.26 22.66 15.72
N SER A 236 -15.13 22.53 14.73
CA SER A 236 -15.30 21.27 13.99
C SER A 236 -14.11 21.05 13.06
N GLY A 237 -13.34 20.01 13.28
CA GLY A 237 -12.21 19.59 12.43
C GLY A 237 -11.25 18.68 13.18
N THR A 238 -10.58 17.79 12.44
CA THR A 238 -9.58 16.88 13.00
C THR A 238 -8.19 17.51 12.79
N VAL A 239 -7.43 17.70 13.87
CA VAL A 239 -6.02 18.13 13.79
C VAL A 239 -5.17 16.95 13.37
N LEU A 240 -4.41 17.09 12.29
CA LEU A 240 -3.55 16.03 11.72
C LEU A 240 -2.12 16.12 12.22
N GLY A 241 -1.63 17.33 12.43
CA GLY A 241 -0.31 17.65 12.94
C GLY A 241 -0.24 19.08 13.46
N TYR A 242 0.87 19.41 14.09
CA TYR A 242 1.27 20.76 14.42
C TYR A 242 2.76 20.87 14.65
N ALA A 243 3.31 22.04 14.34
CA ALA A 243 4.70 22.40 14.61
C ALA A 243 4.83 23.80 15.22
N TYR A 244 5.97 24.04 15.84
CA TYR A 244 6.34 25.37 16.34
C TYR A 244 7.37 26.03 15.43
N LYS A 245 7.16 27.29 15.07
CA LYS A 245 8.11 28.10 14.30
C LYS A 245 9.40 28.40 15.10
N PRO A 246 10.52 28.71 14.43
CA PRO A 246 11.81 28.97 15.09
C PRO A 246 11.87 30.32 15.83
N ASN A 247 10.93 30.55 16.72
CA ASN A 247 10.81 31.85 17.42
C ASN A 247 11.57 31.82 18.74
N PRO A 248 12.56 32.69 18.96
CA PRO A 248 13.32 32.79 20.22
C PRO A 248 12.49 33.25 21.42
N GLY A 249 11.34 33.88 21.19
CA GLY A 249 10.44 34.36 22.23
C GLY A 249 9.64 33.28 22.95
N GLN A 250 9.65 32.03 22.47
CA GLN A 250 8.90 30.90 23.04
C GLN A 250 9.77 29.94 23.85
N SER A 251 9.13 29.00 24.59
CA SER A 251 9.84 27.97 25.33
C SER A 251 10.43 26.90 24.39
N THR A 252 11.67 26.47 24.67
CA THR A 252 12.33 25.38 23.93
C THR A 252 11.68 24.02 24.18
N THR A 253 10.99 23.85 25.33
CA THR A 253 10.32 22.58 25.67
C THR A 253 9.20 22.19 24.72
N TYR A 254 8.63 23.15 24.00
CA TYR A 254 7.53 22.90 23.07
C TYR A 254 8.00 22.65 21.63
N ASP A 255 9.26 22.88 21.33
CA ASP A 255 9.80 22.82 19.97
C ASP A 255 9.76 21.41 19.36
N GLY A 256 9.48 21.34 18.05
CA GLY A 256 9.36 20.10 17.29
C GLY A 256 7.95 19.92 16.69
N ILE A 257 7.72 18.74 16.13
CA ILE A 257 6.50 18.38 15.38
C ILE A 257 5.72 17.30 16.14
N VAL A 258 4.40 17.44 16.26
CA VAL A 258 3.50 16.35 16.66
C VAL A 258 2.61 16.00 15.48
N ILE A 259 2.51 14.73 15.15
CA ILE A 259 1.77 14.22 13.98
C ILE A 259 0.99 12.95 14.33
N ARG A 260 -0.15 12.74 13.70
CA ARG A 260 -0.93 11.52 13.87
C ARG A 260 -0.27 10.35 13.15
N HIS A 261 -0.39 9.17 13.75
CA HIS A 261 0.16 7.91 13.22
C HIS A 261 -0.34 7.57 11.80
N ASP A 262 -1.61 7.92 11.48
CA ASP A 262 -2.24 7.67 10.18
C ASP A 262 -1.94 8.77 9.13
N ARG A 263 -1.00 9.68 9.43
CA ARG A 263 -0.51 10.76 8.56
C ARG A 263 1.02 10.74 8.41
N MET A 264 1.68 9.80 9.07
CA MET A 264 3.13 9.63 9.01
C MET A 264 3.49 8.75 7.81
N GLY A 265 3.83 9.35 6.66
CA GLY A 265 4.19 8.67 5.42
C GLY A 265 3.00 8.15 4.60
N ARG A 266 3.30 7.26 3.65
CA ARG A 266 2.35 6.60 2.73
C ARG A 266 1.98 5.20 3.22
N ILE A 267 2.94 4.50 3.82
CA ILE A 267 2.82 3.12 4.30
C ILE A 267 1.97 3.08 5.56
N GLY A 268 1.07 2.11 5.68
CA GLY A 268 0.23 1.95 6.88
C GLY A 268 -0.83 3.03 7.10
N THR A 269 -0.95 3.99 6.20
CA THR A 269 -1.91 5.10 6.23
C THR A 269 -3.00 4.88 5.17
N GLY A 270 -4.26 5.00 5.51
CA GLY A 270 -5.36 4.67 4.58
C GLY A 270 -5.27 5.37 3.22
N ASN A 271 -5.21 6.71 3.20
CA ASN A 271 -5.19 7.53 1.97
C ASN A 271 -4.18 8.68 2.03
N SER A 272 -3.27 8.73 3.00
CA SER A 272 -2.26 9.78 3.08
C SER A 272 -1.16 9.54 2.03
N ARG A 273 -0.68 10.61 1.42
CA ARG A 273 0.55 10.64 0.63
C ARG A 273 1.77 11.11 1.45
N GLY A 274 1.59 11.32 2.77
CA GLY A 274 2.65 11.75 3.68
C GLY A 274 2.86 13.26 3.74
N ARG A 275 2.04 14.05 3.04
CA ARG A 275 2.21 15.51 2.90
C ARG A 275 1.99 16.28 4.20
N THR A 276 1.32 15.69 5.19
CA THR A 276 1.16 16.32 6.51
C THR A 276 2.52 16.58 7.17
N LEU A 277 3.47 15.63 7.12
CA LEU A 277 4.80 15.85 7.69
C LEU A 277 5.57 16.95 6.94
N THR A 278 5.44 16.99 5.62
CA THR A 278 6.01 18.05 4.78
C THR A 278 5.47 19.42 5.19
N HIS A 279 4.15 19.57 5.33
CA HIS A 279 3.48 20.79 5.81
C HIS A 279 4.02 21.24 7.18
N GLU A 280 4.03 20.34 8.16
CA GLU A 280 4.46 20.68 9.52
C GLU A 280 5.96 21.04 9.59
N ALA A 281 6.79 20.42 8.72
CA ALA A 281 8.20 20.78 8.61
C ALA A 281 8.40 22.18 7.99
N GLY A 282 7.51 22.62 7.12
CA GLY A 282 7.47 24.00 6.63
C GLY A 282 7.29 24.98 7.79
N HIS A 283 6.32 24.76 8.68
CA HIS A 283 6.16 25.56 9.90
C HIS A 283 7.37 25.48 10.82
N TYR A 284 7.90 24.26 11.03
CA TYR A 284 9.11 24.09 11.84
C TYR A 284 10.29 24.93 11.33
N LEU A 285 10.36 25.16 10.02
CA LEU A 285 11.38 25.97 9.37
C LEU A 285 10.96 27.44 9.13
N GLY A 286 9.80 27.88 9.65
CA GLY A 286 9.42 29.28 9.72
C GLY A 286 8.32 29.74 8.79
N LEU A 287 7.75 28.83 7.96
CA LEU A 287 6.69 29.21 7.03
C LEU A 287 5.35 29.44 7.70
N ASP A 288 4.58 30.33 7.15
CA ASP A 288 3.18 30.59 7.42
C ASP A 288 2.29 29.95 6.33
N HIS A 289 0.98 29.93 6.59
CA HIS A 289 0.01 29.52 5.58
C HIS A 289 -0.19 30.62 4.52
N PRO A 290 -0.38 30.31 3.22
CA PRO A 290 -0.65 31.31 2.17
C PRO A 290 -1.91 32.16 2.45
N PHE A 291 -2.87 31.64 3.21
CA PHE A 291 -4.10 32.34 3.61
C PHE A 291 -3.96 33.15 4.92
N LYS A 292 -2.75 33.25 5.50
CA LYS A 292 -2.52 34.06 6.71
C LYS A 292 -2.84 35.52 6.42
N GLY A 293 -3.79 36.08 7.17
CA GLY A 293 -4.23 37.48 7.02
C GLY A 293 -5.15 37.73 5.81
N GLY A 294 -5.54 36.69 5.08
CA GLY A 294 -6.44 36.78 3.93
C GLY A 294 -5.84 37.58 2.77
N CYS A 295 -6.66 38.36 2.07
CA CYS A 295 -6.22 39.10 0.88
C CYS A 295 -5.33 40.35 1.16
N PHE A 296 -5.04 40.71 2.41
CA PHE A 296 -4.36 41.98 2.75
C PHE A 296 -2.98 41.82 3.38
N SER A 297 -2.71 40.68 3.98
CA SER A 297 -1.40 40.33 4.52
C SER A 297 -1.08 38.92 4.09
N GLY A 298 0.07 38.67 3.58
CA GLY A 298 0.47 37.34 3.10
C GLY A 298 1.27 36.57 4.13
N ASP A 299 1.81 35.46 3.69
CA ASP A 299 2.73 34.57 4.39
C ASP A 299 4.20 35.01 4.33
N ASN A 300 4.45 36.25 4.00
CA ASN A 300 5.77 36.88 3.77
C ASN A 300 6.50 36.35 2.53
N CYS A 301 5.80 35.73 1.60
CA CYS A 301 6.33 35.26 0.31
C CYS A 301 5.69 36.07 -0.82
N ALA A 302 6.49 36.69 -1.68
CA ALA A 302 5.98 37.50 -2.78
C ALA A 302 5.56 36.65 -3.98
N ASP A 303 6.02 35.42 -4.06
CA ASP A 303 5.74 34.43 -5.10
C ASP A 303 4.57 33.48 -4.76
N THR A 304 3.91 33.67 -3.62
CA THR A 304 2.63 33.07 -3.26
C THR A 304 1.51 34.10 -3.48
N PRO A 305 0.50 33.83 -4.35
CA PRO A 305 -0.66 34.70 -4.47
C PRO A 305 -1.42 34.80 -3.14
N PRO A 306 -2.01 35.97 -2.81
CA PRO A 306 -2.83 36.10 -1.63
C PRO A 306 -4.07 35.20 -1.71
N VAL A 307 -4.40 34.54 -0.60
CA VAL A 307 -5.52 33.59 -0.49
C VAL A 307 -6.40 34.02 0.69
N LEU A 308 -7.73 34.10 0.50
CA LEU A 308 -8.65 34.55 1.54
C LEU A 308 -8.79 33.58 2.71
N GLU A 309 -8.86 32.30 2.40
CA GLU A 309 -9.05 31.19 3.35
C GLU A 309 -8.45 29.90 2.80
N ALA A 310 -8.25 28.91 3.67
CA ALA A 310 -7.68 27.61 3.31
C ALA A 310 -8.47 26.93 2.18
N SER A 311 -7.76 26.34 1.23
CA SER A 311 -8.35 25.48 0.19
C SER A 311 -8.66 24.09 0.74
N PHE A 312 -9.74 23.46 0.27
CA PHE A 312 -10.08 22.08 0.56
C PHE A 312 -10.43 21.34 -0.73
N GLY A 313 -10.08 20.06 -0.82
CA GLY A 313 -10.15 19.32 -2.07
C GLY A 313 -9.08 19.79 -3.05
N CYS A 314 -9.40 19.81 -4.35
CA CYS A 314 -8.52 20.27 -5.42
C CYS A 314 -9.20 21.36 -6.29
N PRO A 315 -9.43 22.58 -5.78
CA PRO A 315 -10.15 23.62 -6.51
C PRO A 315 -9.23 24.35 -7.51
N LEU A 316 -8.87 23.71 -8.62
CA LEU A 316 -7.90 24.19 -9.62
C LEU A 316 -8.18 25.60 -10.20
N THR A 317 -9.39 26.08 -10.10
CA THR A 317 -9.82 27.38 -10.64
C THR A 317 -10.16 28.40 -9.57
N ALA A 318 -9.91 28.08 -8.30
CA ALA A 318 -10.13 29.02 -7.22
C ALA A 318 -9.23 30.26 -7.40
N ASN A 319 -9.82 31.42 -7.16
CA ASN A 319 -9.13 32.72 -7.09
C ASN A 319 -9.93 33.57 -6.10
N THR A 320 -9.57 33.42 -4.83
CA THR A 320 -10.32 34.01 -3.72
C THR A 320 -9.97 35.46 -3.45
N CYS A 321 -8.81 35.91 -3.93
CA CYS A 321 -8.36 37.30 -3.90
C CYS A 321 -8.15 37.83 -5.32
N SER A 322 -8.38 39.12 -5.53
CA SER A 322 -8.22 39.78 -6.83
C SER A 322 -7.49 41.11 -6.76
N ASN A 323 -6.73 41.31 -5.68
CA ASN A 323 -5.97 42.52 -5.40
C ASN A 323 -4.48 42.39 -5.71
N ASP A 324 -4.06 41.24 -6.23
CA ASP A 324 -2.72 40.96 -6.72
C ASP A 324 -2.53 41.41 -8.19
N PHE A 325 -1.28 41.61 -8.58
CA PHE A 325 -0.93 41.94 -9.98
C PHE A 325 0.38 41.25 -10.37
N PRO A 326 0.35 40.34 -11.38
CA PRO A 326 -0.85 39.86 -12.10
C PRO A 326 -1.82 39.11 -11.20
N ASN A 327 -3.13 39.22 -11.49
CA ASN A 327 -4.14 38.49 -10.73
C ASN A 327 -4.01 37.00 -11.04
N LEU A 328 -3.61 36.21 -10.04
CA LEU A 328 -3.35 34.78 -10.15
C LEU A 328 -4.43 33.99 -9.43
N VAL A 329 -4.59 32.73 -9.84
CA VAL A 329 -5.42 31.74 -9.12
C VAL A 329 -4.74 31.34 -7.81
N ASP A 330 -5.50 30.87 -6.83
CA ASP A 330 -4.96 30.37 -5.55
C ASP A 330 -3.98 29.23 -5.80
N GLN A 331 -2.83 29.25 -5.12
CA GLN A 331 -1.75 28.26 -5.30
C GLN A 331 -2.01 27.01 -4.46
N ILE A 332 -2.98 26.22 -4.89
CA ILE A 332 -3.39 24.99 -4.19
C ILE A 332 -2.33 23.87 -4.23
N GLU A 333 -1.30 24.01 -5.07
CA GLU A 333 -0.14 23.12 -5.12
C GLU A 333 0.84 23.33 -3.96
N ASN A 334 0.71 24.43 -3.24
CA ASN A 334 1.61 24.79 -2.15
C ASN A 334 1.42 23.84 -0.96
N TYR A 335 2.51 23.26 -0.47
CA TYR A 335 2.46 22.37 0.70
C TYR A 335 1.92 23.05 1.96
N MET A 336 1.95 24.38 2.02
CA MET A 336 1.45 25.14 3.17
C MET A 336 -0.05 25.47 3.09
N ASP A 337 -0.77 25.08 2.02
CA ASP A 337 -2.23 25.15 1.97
C ASP A 337 -2.88 23.87 2.54
N TYR A 338 -4.21 23.86 2.69
CA TYR A 338 -4.99 22.70 3.16
C TYR A 338 -5.66 21.92 2.04
N ALA A 339 -5.21 22.10 0.80
CA ALA A 339 -5.64 21.29 -0.31
C ALA A 339 -5.27 19.81 -0.07
N ASP A 340 -5.99 18.89 -0.74
CA ASP A 340 -5.76 17.46 -0.55
C ASP A 340 -4.34 17.05 -0.94
N ASP A 341 -3.80 16.01 -0.28
CA ASP A 341 -2.47 15.42 -0.56
C ASP A 341 -2.23 15.12 -2.05
N ASN A 342 -3.30 14.97 -2.85
CA ASN A 342 -3.25 14.76 -4.30
C ASN A 342 -2.91 16.02 -5.10
N CYS A 343 -3.00 17.19 -4.51
CA CYS A 343 -2.91 18.47 -5.19
C CYS A 343 -1.69 19.26 -4.78
N VAL A 344 -1.29 19.13 -3.49
CA VAL A 344 -0.10 19.82 -2.99
C VAL A 344 1.15 19.09 -3.48
N ASN A 345 2.10 19.81 -4.10
CA ASN A 345 3.28 19.21 -4.73
C ASN A 345 4.50 20.14 -4.81
N MET A 346 4.47 21.33 -4.18
CA MET A 346 5.58 22.29 -4.26
C MET A 346 5.70 23.21 -3.04
N TYR A 347 6.93 23.69 -2.80
CA TYR A 347 7.24 24.94 -2.15
C TYR A 347 7.66 25.98 -3.18
N THR A 348 7.70 27.27 -2.79
CA THR A 348 8.17 28.36 -3.63
C THR A 348 9.61 28.78 -3.32
N ASP A 349 10.21 29.61 -4.20
CA ASP A 349 11.56 30.15 -4.01
C ASP A 349 11.65 31.04 -2.75
N ASP A 350 10.64 31.86 -2.48
CA ASP A 350 10.60 32.68 -1.24
C ASP A 350 10.45 31.80 0.00
N GLN A 351 9.63 30.75 -0.06
CA GLN A 351 9.52 29.77 1.01
C GLN A 351 10.84 29.03 1.25
N LYS A 352 11.56 28.62 0.18
CA LYS A 352 12.92 28.10 0.27
C LYS A 352 13.83 29.09 1.02
N SER A 353 13.80 30.35 0.64
CA SER A 353 14.63 31.38 1.26
C SER A 353 14.35 31.55 2.76
N ILE A 354 13.08 31.57 3.18
CA ILE A 354 12.69 31.61 4.61
C ILE A 354 13.25 30.40 5.36
N MET A 355 13.01 29.19 4.84
CA MET A 355 13.45 27.94 5.49
C MET A 355 14.97 27.85 5.62
N ARG A 356 15.71 28.23 4.58
CA ARG A 356 17.17 28.22 4.60
C ARG A 356 17.73 29.28 5.54
N ASN A 357 17.16 30.48 5.57
CA ASN A 357 17.51 31.51 6.55
C ASN A 357 17.26 31.05 7.98
N SER A 358 16.18 30.30 8.25
CA SER A 358 15.96 29.66 9.55
C SER A 358 17.12 28.77 9.98
N LEU A 359 17.68 28.01 9.06
CA LEU A 359 18.80 27.10 9.30
C LEU A 359 20.16 27.83 9.43
N LEU A 360 20.29 29.05 8.92
CA LEU A 360 21.56 29.78 8.93
C LEU A 360 21.64 30.82 10.09
N SER A 361 20.55 31.55 10.34
CA SER A 361 20.54 32.70 11.22
C SER A 361 19.74 32.53 12.51
N SER A 362 18.78 31.60 12.54
CA SER A 362 17.97 31.36 13.74
C SER A 362 18.80 30.73 14.87
N SER A 363 18.75 31.30 16.05
CA SER A 363 19.33 30.70 17.27
C SER A 363 18.69 29.33 17.63
N ARG A 364 17.53 28.99 17.04
CA ARG A 364 16.80 27.74 17.26
C ARG A 364 17.20 26.65 16.31
N ARG A 365 17.59 26.98 15.07
CA ARG A 365 17.82 26.00 13.99
C ARG A 365 19.28 25.94 13.52
N GLY A 366 20.03 27.04 13.67
CA GLY A 366 21.36 27.15 13.08
C GLY A 366 22.35 26.07 13.50
N TYR A 367 22.25 25.54 14.71
CA TYR A 367 23.12 24.47 15.16
C TYR A 367 22.82 23.13 14.51
N LEU A 368 21.57 22.88 14.08
CA LEU A 368 21.15 21.59 13.49
C LEU A 368 22.01 21.17 12.31
N VAL A 369 22.36 22.13 11.45
CA VAL A 369 23.05 21.88 10.18
C VAL A 369 24.57 22.07 10.25
N THR A 370 25.13 22.34 11.43
CA THR A 370 26.58 22.44 11.60
C THR A 370 27.28 21.08 11.44
N SER A 371 28.47 21.05 10.86
CA SER A 371 29.29 19.84 10.73
C SER A 371 29.56 19.17 12.10
N THR A 372 29.72 19.97 13.13
CA THR A 372 29.87 19.49 14.51
C THR A 372 28.65 18.69 14.97
N ASN A 373 27.44 19.20 14.72
CA ASN A 373 26.22 18.52 15.09
C ASN A 373 25.96 17.29 14.22
N GLN A 374 26.21 17.38 12.90
CA GLN A 374 26.09 16.24 12.01
C GLN A 374 26.98 15.08 12.44
N SER A 375 28.21 15.36 12.88
CA SER A 375 29.11 14.36 13.44
C SER A 375 28.58 13.82 14.77
N ALA A 376 28.10 14.70 15.67
CA ALA A 376 27.60 14.31 17.01
C ALA A 376 26.30 13.49 16.94
N THR A 377 25.52 13.61 15.86
CA THR A 377 24.27 12.87 15.63
C THR A 377 24.47 11.66 14.69
N GLY A 378 25.70 11.48 14.19
CA GLY A 378 26.11 10.37 13.35
C GLY A 378 25.64 10.44 11.89
N ILE A 379 25.11 11.58 11.43
CA ILE A 379 24.62 11.74 10.06
C ILE A 379 25.67 12.29 9.09
N ALA A 380 26.80 12.83 9.56
CA ALA A 380 27.85 13.31 8.67
C ALA A 380 28.40 12.16 7.79
N ALA A 381 28.62 12.43 6.53
CA ALA A 381 29.19 11.44 5.60
C ALA A 381 30.54 10.93 6.12
N GLY A 382 30.74 9.60 6.09
CA GLY A 382 31.94 8.96 6.57
C GLY A 382 32.08 8.88 8.11
N THR A 383 31.09 9.24 8.88
CA THR A 383 31.10 9.06 10.36
C THR A 383 31.23 7.56 10.69
N VAL A 384 32.28 7.22 11.43
CA VAL A 384 32.42 5.87 11.99
C VAL A 384 31.57 5.77 13.24
N LEU A 385 30.51 4.97 13.18
CA LEU A 385 29.60 4.79 14.29
C LEU A 385 30.22 3.85 15.36
N PRO A 386 30.06 4.15 16.66
CA PRO A 386 30.62 3.37 17.77
C PRO A 386 29.76 2.13 18.09
N CYS A 387 29.39 1.34 17.07
CA CYS A 387 28.55 0.15 17.21
C CYS A 387 28.95 -0.98 16.29
N ALA A 388 28.63 -2.20 16.70
CA ALA A 388 28.67 -3.36 15.81
C ALA A 388 27.66 -3.19 14.66
N PRO A 389 27.92 -3.73 13.47
CA PRO A 389 26.94 -3.76 12.41
C PRO A 389 25.77 -4.70 12.77
N GLU A 390 24.64 -4.49 12.14
CA GLU A 390 23.49 -5.39 12.16
C GLU A 390 23.30 -5.95 10.76
N ALA A 391 23.49 -7.27 10.60
CA ALA A 391 23.47 -7.93 9.29
C ALA A 391 22.08 -7.86 8.65
N ASN A 392 22.03 -7.42 7.40
CA ASN A 392 20.84 -7.47 6.56
C ASN A 392 21.25 -7.53 5.07
N PHE A 393 20.43 -8.15 4.23
CA PHE A 393 20.73 -8.24 2.81
C PHE A 393 19.47 -8.38 1.95
N LYS A 394 19.63 -8.12 0.66
CA LYS A 394 18.61 -8.34 -0.38
C LYS A 394 19.26 -8.91 -1.64
N ALA A 395 18.57 -9.83 -2.33
CA ALA A 395 18.91 -10.24 -3.68
C ALA A 395 18.14 -9.41 -4.72
N ALA A 396 18.66 -9.28 -5.93
CA ALA A 396 17.94 -8.69 -7.05
C ALA A 396 16.66 -9.47 -7.36
N GLN A 397 16.70 -10.80 -7.20
CA GLN A 397 15.57 -11.71 -7.30
C GLN A 397 15.84 -12.96 -6.45
N SER A 398 14.78 -13.52 -5.85
CA SER A 398 14.89 -14.72 -5.02
C SER A 398 14.41 -16.00 -5.71
N VAL A 399 13.65 -15.88 -6.80
CA VAL A 399 13.13 -16.98 -7.63
C VAL A 399 13.59 -16.82 -9.07
N PHE A 400 14.26 -17.84 -9.62
CA PHE A 400 14.82 -17.80 -10.97
C PHE A 400 15.15 -19.21 -11.50
N CYS A 401 15.45 -19.32 -12.81
CA CYS A 401 15.87 -20.58 -13.40
C CYS A 401 17.33 -20.93 -13.17
N ALA A 402 17.64 -22.25 -13.18
CA ALA A 402 18.99 -22.77 -13.11
C ALA A 402 19.90 -22.14 -14.19
N GLY A 403 21.12 -21.77 -13.79
CA GLY A 403 22.08 -21.07 -14.65
C GLY A 403 22.03 -19.54 -14.55
N THR A 404 21.01 -18.97 -13.89
CA THR A 404 20.92 -17.52 -13.67
C THR A 404 21.99 -17.06 -12.67
N THR A 405 22.58 -15.89 -12.94
CA THR A 405 23.48 -15.19 -12.02
C THR A 405 22.71 -14.06 -11.34
N VAL A 406 22.74 -14.03 -10.01
CA VAL A 406 21.97 -13.08 -9.19
C VAL A 406 22.92 -12.19 -8.40
N GLN A 407 22.61 -10.89 -8.37
CA GLN A 407 23.31 -9.91 -7.55
C GLN A 407 22.72 -9.90 -6.15
N PHE A 408 23.56 -10.01 -5.12
CA PHE A 408 23.22 -9.77 -3.73
C PHE A 408 23.74 -8.40 -3.30
N PHE A 409 23.00 -7.76 -2.40
CA PHE A 409 23.32 -6.44 -1.87
C PHE A 409 23.37 -6.51 -0.35
N ASP A 410 24.45 -5.99 0.23
CA ASP A 410 24.49 -5.68 1.65
C ASP A 410 23.48 -4.56 1.97
N LYS A 411 22.67 -4.78 2.99
CA LYS A 411 21.70 -3.85 3.56
C LYS A 411 21.88 -3.71 5.07
N SER A 412 23.07 -4.09 5.56
CA SER A 412 23.41 -4.01 6.98
C SER A 412 23.29 -2.58 7.49
N THR A 413 22.85 -2.47 8.74
CA THR A 413 22.56 -1.21 9.43
C THR A 413 23.44 -1.07 10.68
N ALA A 414 23.18 -0.05 11.49
CA ALA A 414 23.93 0.32 12.67
C ALA A 414 25.40 0.66 12.35
N GLY A 415 26.40 -0.05 12.87
CA GLY A 415 27.81 0.24 12.60
C GLY A 415 28.22 -0.14 11.17
N ASN A 416 29.12 0.63 10.58
CA ASN A 416 29.62 0.34 9.24
C ASN A 416 30.44 -0.97 9.24
N PRO A 417 30.09 -1.99 8.42
CA PRO A 417 30.92 -3.17 8.24
C PRO A 417 32.28 -2.82 7.66
N THR A 418 33.31 -3.54 8.11
CA THR A 418 34.67 -3.49 7.50
C THR A 418 35.01 -4.79 6.80
N SER A 419 34.19 -5.84 7.02
CA SER A 419 34.35 -7.12 6.33
C SER A 419 33.00 -7.86 6.24
N TRP A 420 32.88 -8.64 5.16
CA TRP A 420 31.70 -9.47 4.83
C TRP A 420 32.13 -10.91 4.68
N SER A 421 31.27 -11.82 5.12
CA SER A 421 31.42 -13.26 4.91
C SER A 421 30.07 -13.83 4.51
N TRP A 422 29.96 -14.09 3.22
CA TRP A 422 28.75 -14.69 2.65
C TRP A 422 28.91 -16.21 2.52
N ASN A 423 27.79 -16.92 2.70
CA ASN A 423 27.69 -18.34 2.40
C ASN A 423 26.45 -18.61 1.55
N PHE A 424 26.69 -19.20 0.37
CA PHE A 424 25.68 -19.51 -0.66
C PHE A 424 25.69 -21.01 -0.97
N PRO A 425 25.13 -21.89 -0.13
CA PRO A 425 25.04 -23.31 -0.46
C PRO A 425 24.40 -23.53 -1.82
N GLY A 426 25.02 -24.35 -2.68
CA GLY A 426 24.56 -24.60 -4.05
C GLY A 426 24.89 -23.50 -5.08
N GLY A 427 25.37 -22.35 -4.64
CA GLY A 427 25.80 -21.26 -5.50
C GLY A 427 27.25 -21.35 -5.95
N SER A 428 27.61 -20.63 -6.97
CA SER A 428 28.98 -20.45 -7.46
C SER A 428 29.25 -18.95 -7.67
N PRO A 429 30.15 -18.32 -6.88
CA PRO A 429 30.89 -18.92 -5.76
C PRO A 429 29.98 -19.31 -4.60
N SER A 430 30.35 -20.35 -3.83
CA SER A 430 29.61 -20.80 -2.64
C SER A 430 29.89 -19.96 -1.39
N VAL A 431 30.94 -19.15 -1.42
CA VAL A 431 31.33 -18.16 -0.40
C VAL A 431 31.87 -16.89 -1.05
N SER A 432 31.70 -15.75 -0.39
CA SER A 432 32.24 -14.47 -0.87
C SER A 432 32.61 -13.55 0.30
N THR A 433 33.62 -12.69 0.09
CA THR A 433 33.95 -11.59 1.00
C THR A 433 33.68 -10.21 0.39
N MET A 434 33.05 -10.17 -0.78
CA MET A 434 32.63 -8.92 -1.42
C MET A 434 31.41 -8.36 -0.69
N GLU A 435 31.34 -7.05 -0.61
CA GLU A 435 30.14 -6.36 -0.08
C GLU A 435 28.87 -6.77 -0.84
N ASN A 436 28.91 -6.71 -2.16
CA ASN A 436 27.78 -7.00 -3.05
C ASN A 436 28.18 -8.08 -4.07
N PRO A 437 28.12 -9.39 -3.72
CA PRO A 437 28.56 -10.46 -4.61
C PRO A 437 27.55 -10.81 -5.69
N MET A 438 28.02 -11.35 -6.81
CA MET A 438 27.23 -12.04 -7.83
C MET A 438 27.38 -13.54 -7.68
N VAL A 439 26.29 -14.29 -7.71
CA VAL A 439 26.28 -15.75 -7.50
C VAL A 439 25.39 -16.42 -8.54
N SER A 440 25.89 -17.47 -9.19
CA SER A 440 25.12 -18.31 -10.11
C SER A 440 24.73 -19.64 -9.48
N TYR A 441 23.53 -20.12 -9.77
CA TYR A 441 23.01 -21.38 -9.29
C TYR A 441 22.68 -22.29 -10.47
N SER A 442 23.39 -23.40 -10.59
CA SER A 442 23.25 -24.34 -11.73
C SER A 442 22.23 -25.44 -11.49
N ASN A 443 21.91 -25.76 -10.25
CA ASN A 443 21.02 -26.86 -9.88
C ASN A 443 19.71 -26.31 -9.29
N PRO A 444 18.56 -26.90 -9.68
CA PRO A 444 17.28 -26.60 -9.06
C PRO A 444 17.26 -26.94 -7.57
N GLY A 445 16.55 -26.15 -6.76
CA GLY A 445 16.41 -26.37 -5.32
C GLY A 445 16.10 -25.08 -4.57
N ASN A 446 15.87 -25.21 -3.26
CA ASN A 446 15.75 -24.08 -2.35
C ASN A 446 17.03 -24.01 -1.52
N PHE A 447 17.65 -22.84 -1.50
CA PHE A 447 18.96 -22.64 -0.87
C PHE A 447 18.91 -21.55 0.18
N ASN A 448 19.58 -21.80 1.29
CA ASN A 448 19.77 -20.81 2.34
C ASN A 448 20.81 -19.77 1.90
N VAL A 449 20.71 -18.57 2.45
CA VAL A 449 21.74 -17.54 2.32
C VAL A 449 22.12 -17.04 3.69
N LYS A 450 23.41 -16.99 3.98
CA LYS A 450 23.95 -16.45 5.22
C LYS A 450 24.86 -15.28 4.91
N LEU A 451 24.65 -14.18 5.61
CA LEU A 451 25.58 -13.04 5.67
C LEU A 451 26.10 -12.89 7.10
N GLU A 452 27.40 -12.74 7.24
CA GLU A 452 28.06 -12.29 8.45
C GLU A 452 28.85 -11.03 8.14
N VAL A 453 28.62 -9.97 8.93
CA VAL A 453 29.29 -8.67 8.81
C VAL A 453 30.03 -8.34 10.09
N THR A 454 31.22 -7.79 9.97
CA THR A 454 32.08 -7.51 11.12
C THR A 454 32.69 -6.10 11.00
N ASN A 455 32.84 -5.44 12.14
CA ASN A 455 33.71 -4.28 12.33
C ASN A 455 34.54 -4.46 13.63
N ALA A 456 35.31 -3.43 14.02
CA ALA A 456 36.13 -3.47 15.22
C ALA A 456 35.36 -3.64 16.54
N LEU A 457 34.03 -3.42 16.53
CA LEU A 457 33.18 -3.42 17.71
C LEU A 457 32.33 -4.68 17.82
N GLY A 458 32.27 -5.50 16.78
CA GLY A 458 31.56 -6.77 16.85
C GLY A 458 31.19 -7.35 15.49
N THR A 459 30.50 -8.47 15.54
CA THR A 459 30.04 -9.27 14.40
C THR A 459 28.54 -9.53 14.53
N SER A 460 27.83 -9.43 13.42
CA SER A 460 26.43 -9.83 13.32
C SER A 460 26.24 -10.82 12.18
N THR A 461 25.28 -11.70 12.33
CA THR A 461 24.98 -12.75 11.36
C THR A 461 23.49 -12.81 11.09
N LEU A 462 23.11 -12.86 9.81
CA LEU A 462 21.77 -13.16 9.34
C LEU A 462 21.79 -14.43 8.50
N LEU A 463 20.97 -15.41 8.85
CA LEU A 463 20.68 -16.60 8.06
C LEU A 463 19.22 -16.56 7.62
N GLN A 464 18.99 -16.65 6.31
CA GLN A 464 17.64 -16.80 5.75
C GLN A 464 17.51 -18.19 5.10
N ASP A 465 16.63 -19.00 5.67
CA ASP A 465 16.39 -20.37 5.20
C ASP A 465 15.52 -20.39 3.95
N GLY A 466 15.97 -21.09 2.90
CA GLY A 466 15.26 -21.22 1.64
C GLY A 466 15.08 -19.89 0.87
N TYR A 467 15.95 -18.92 1.11
CA TYR A 467 15.86 -17.59 0.54
C TYR A 467 15.92 -17.57 -0.99
N VAL A 468 16.75 -18.44 -1.57
CA VAL A 468 16.88 -18.59 -3.03
C VAL A 468 16.14 -19.83 -3.49
N SER A 469 15.26 -19.68 -4.47
CA SER A 469 14.54 -20.78 -5.11
C SER A 469 14.90 -20.88 -6.59
N VAL A 470 15.67 -21.89 -6.93
CA VAL A 470 16.13 -22.17 -8.28
C VAL A 470 15.19 -23.17 -8.95
N ARG A 471 14.60 -22.80 -10.08
CA ARG A 471 13.68 -23.63 -10.83
C ARG A 471 14.41 -24.38 -11.95
N SER A 472 13.90 -25.56 -12.28
CA SER A 472 14.46 -26.37 -13.37
C SER A 472 14.33 -25.64 -14.72
N ASN A 473 15.31 -25.80 -15.59
CA ASN A 473 15.20 -25.36 -16.99
C ASN A 473 14.33 -26.29 -17.83
N ASN A 474 14.08 -27.51 -17.34
CA ASN A 474 13.20 -28.47 -18.02
C ASN A 474 11.74 -28.00 -17.96
N ASN A 475 10.93 -28.55 -18.83
CA ASN A 475 9.48 -28.31 -18.84
C ASN A 475 8.89 -28.54 -17.46
N GLY A 476 7.97 -27.64 -17.05
CA GLY A 476 7.47 -27.52 -15.68
C GLY A 476 6.76 -28.76 -15.14
N MET A 477 6.52 -28.77 -13.84
CA MET A 477 5.86 -29.87 -13.12
C MET A 477 4.37 -30.03 -13.47
N TRP A 478 3.72 -28.96 -13.95
CA TRP A 478 2.31 -29.00 -14.33
C TRP A 478 2.15 -28.86 -15.83
N MET A 479 1.43 -29.80 -16.40
CA MET A 479 1.05 -29.79 -17.80
C MET A 479 -0.47 -29.65 -17.90
N ASN A 480 -0.92 -28.64 -18.67
CA ASN A 480 -2.33 -28.46 -19.00
C ASN A 480 -3.25 -28.25 -17.79
N GLY A 481 -2.76 -27.55 -16.76
CA GLY A 481 -3.53 -27.19 -15.60
C GLY A 481 -3.16 -27.90 -14.29
N PHE A 482 -3.73 -27.45 -13.18
CA PHE A 482 -3.56 -28.06 -11.87
C PHE A 482 -4.72 -27.73 -10.93
N ASN A 483 -4.87 -28.53 -9.88
CA ASN A 483 -5.67 -28.23 -8.70
C ASN A 483 -4.81 -28.47 -7.45
N SER A 484 -4.82 -27.52 -6.49
CA SER A 484 -4.03 -27.61 -5.26
C SER A 484 -4.77 -27.01 -4.06
N GLY A 485 -5.26 -27.88 -3.17
CA GLY A 485 -5.83 -27.54 -1.85
C GLY A 485 -4.79 -27.66 -0.72
N PHE A 486 -3.48 -27.72 -1.04
CA PHE A 486 -2.38 -27.88 -0.08
C PHE A 486 -2.42 -29.17 0.75
N GLU A 487 -3.12 -30.20 0.27
CA GLU A 487 -3.28 -31.49 0.98
C GLU A 487 -1.99 -32.28 1.08
N PHE A 488 -1.01 -31.99 0.22
CA PHE A 488 0.27 -32.68 0.13
C PHE A 488 1.39 -31.82 0.69
N ASN A 489 2.21 -32.39 1.58
CA ASN A 489 3.51 -31.88 2.07
C ASN A 489 3.57 -30.40 2.55
N ALA A 490 4.67 -30.04 3.18
CA ALA A 490 4.94 -28.69 3.66
C ALA A 490 5.00 -27.68 2.50
N VAL A 491 4.67 -26.42 2.77
CA VAL A 491 4.94 -25.27 1.91
C VAL A 491 6.07 -24.48 2.58
N PRO A 492 7.18 -24.17 1.88
CA PRO A 492 7.48 -24.41 0.46
C PRO A 492 7.80 -25.88 0.13
N ASN A 493 7.64 -26.25 -1.12
CA ASN A 493 7.95 -27.57 -1.68
C ASN A 493 8.43 -27.47 -3.14
N SER A 494 8.44 -28.59 -3.88
CA SER A 494 8.86 -28.60 -5.29
C SER A 494 7.88 -27.88 -6.25
N THR A 495 6.62 -27.68 -5.85
CA THR A 495 5.59 -27.08 -6.68
C THR A 495 5.23 -25.66 -6.28
N TRP A 496 5.43 -25.32 -5.00
CA TRP A 496 5.13 -24.02 -4.44
C TRP A 496 6.35 -23.43 -3.74
N HIS A 497 6.71 -22.22 -4.12
CA HIS A 497 7.71 -21.41 -3.42
C HIS A 497 7.03 -20.35 -2.57
N VAL A 498 7.63 -20.03 -1.43
CA VAL A 498 7.24 -18.91 -0.56
C VAL A 498 8.31 -17.84 -0.68
N GLU A 499 7.95 -16.69 -1.25
CA GLU A 499 8.81 -15.51 -1.28
C GLU A 499 8.48 -14.64 -0.06
N ASN A 500 9.49 -14.31 0.73
CA ASN A 500 9.44 -13.42 1.89
C ASN A 500 10.61 -12.44 1.77
N PRO A 501 10.45 -11.33 1.03
CA PRO A 501 11.52 -10.39 0.76
C PRO A 501 12.01 -9.63 2.00
N ASP A 502 11.16 -9.51 3.01
CA ASP A 502 11.45 -8.81 4.25
C ASP A 502 12.33 -9.65 5.19
N GLY A 503 12.37 -10.98 4.98
CA GLY A 503 13.19 -11.92 5.74
C GLY A 503 12.75 -12.10 7.19
N ASP A 504 11.55 -11.68 7.54
CA ASP A 504 10.99 -11.82 8.88
C ASP A 504 10.45 -13.24 9.15
N ALA A 505 9.87 -13.47 10.33
CA ALA A 505 9.29 -14.76 10.71
C ALA A 505 7.88 -14.97 10.13
N ILE A 506 7.26 -13.92 9.57
CA ILE A 506 5.91 -13.92 9.04
C ILE A 506 6.01 -14.27 7.55
N ARG A 507 5.45 -15.40 7.20
CA ARG A 507 5.40 -15.90 5.82
C ARG A 507 4.27 -16.90 5.66
N TRP A 508 3.88 -17.19 4.45
CA TRP A 508 2.90 -18.23 4.16
C TRP A 508 3.34 -19.59 4.74
N LYS A 509 2.47 -20.20 5.54
CA LYS A 509 2.68 -21.51 6.16
C LYS A 509 1.47 -22.39 5.92
N ARG A 510 1.70 -23.68 5.70
CA ARG A 510 0.63 -24.68 5.66
C ARG A 510 -0.07 -24.74 7.01
N ASN A 511 -1.40 -24.77 6.98
CA ASN A 511 -2.26 -24.73 8.16
C ASN A 511 -3.32 -25.82 8.04
N ASN A 512 -3.57 -26.55 9.12
CA ASN A 512 -4.54 -27.64 9.19
C ASN A 512 -5.83 -27.26 9.95
N PHE A 513 -6.06 -25.99 10.13
CA PHE A 513 -7.29 -25.43 10.71
C PHE A 513 -7.85 -24.39 9.76
N ASN A 514 -9.18 -24.22 9.81
CA ASN A 514 -9.83 -23.11 9.10
C ASN A 514 -9.63 -23.14 7.57
N PHE A 515 -9.62 -24.32 6.94
CA PHE A 515 -9.54 -24.53 5.50
C PHE A 515 -10.93 -24.38 4.84
N TYR A 516 -10.93 -24.19 3.52
CA TYR A 516 -12.18 -24.12 2.73
C TYR A 516 -12.70 -25.53 2.40
N GLU A 517 -11.82 -26.36 1.84
CA GLU A 517 -12.09 -27.74 1.48
C GLU A 517 -10.90 -28.65 1.90
N GLY A 518 -11.10 -29.97 2.00
CA GLY A 518 -10.04 -30.91 2.38
C GLY A 518 -9.70 -30.85 3.86
N ALA A 519 -8.40 -30.77 4.17
CA ALA A 519 -7.86 -30.79 5.52
C ALA A 519 -6.79 -29.69 5.77
N TYR A 520 -6.41 -28.94 4.74
CA TYR A 520 -5.33 -27.95 4.82
C TYR A 520 -5.63 -26.73 3.95
N CYS A 521 -5.00 -25.63 4.31
CA CYS A 521 -4.90 -24.38 3.55
C CYS A 521 -3.53 -23.78 3.80
N VAL A 522 -3.24 -22.60 3.27
CA VAL A 522 -2.11 -21.79 3.71
C VAL A 522 -2.60 -20.56 4.48
N LYS A 523 -1.87 -20.20 5.53
CA LYS A 523 -2.11 -19.05 6.39
C LYS A 523 -0.92 -18.10 6.39
N LEU A 524 -1.20 -16.80 6.35
CA LEU A 524 -0.29 -15.72 6.69
C LEU A 524 -0.75 -15.07 8.01
N ASP A 525 0.14 -14.99 9.00
CA ASP A 525 -0.15 -14.35 10.30
C ASP A 525 -0.02 -12.83 10.20
N ASN A 526 -0.81 -12.24 9.28
CA ASN A 526 -0.73 -10.83 8.95
C ASN A 526 -1.21 -9.91 10.07
N TYR A 527 -1.89 -10.42 11.10
CA TYR A 527 -2.27 -9.62 12.27
C TYR A 527 -1.08 -8.98 12.97
N ASN A 528 0.09 -9.64 12.94
CA ASN A 528 1.34 -9.21 13.53
C ASN A 528 2.35 -8.70 12.48
N ASN A 529 1.93 -8.58 11.21
CA ASN A 529 2.80 -8.16 10.12
C ASN A 529 2.86 -6.64 10.03
N ASP A 530 4.01 -6.13 9.60
CA ASP A 530 4.18 -4.71 9.33
C ASP A 530 3.48 -4.32 8.02
N ALA A 531 3.03 -3.07 7.96
CA ALA A 531 2.46 -2.54 6.73
C ALA A 531 3.51 -2.53 5.62
N ASP A 532 3.05 -2.81 4.40
CA ASP A 532 3.82 -2.92 3.16
C ASP A 532 4.86 -4.07 3.13
N ASN A 533 4.84 -4.98 4.11
CA ASN A 533 5.51 -6.26 3.97
C ASN A 533 4.79 -7.11 2.93
N SER A 534 5.58 -7.86 2.17
CA SER A 534 5.11 -8.64 1.01
C SER A 534 5.49 -10.09 1.18
N ASP A 535 4.50 -10.97 1.09
CA ASP A 535 4.66 -12.42 1.19
C ASP A 535 3.96 -13.10 0.02
N ALA A 536 4.68 -13.80 -0.82
CA ALA A 536 4.09 -14.40 -2.01
C ALA A 536 4.16 -15.93 -2.02
N LEU A 537 3.14 -16.52 -2.64
CA LEU A 537 3.17 -17.89 -3.13
C LEU A 537 3.44 -17.86 -4.63
N ILE A 538 4.44 -18.63 -5.06
CA ILE A 538 4.85 -18.72 -6.46
C ILE A 538 4.79 -20.18 -6.91
N THR A 539 4.13 -20.43 -8.04
CA THR A 539 4.08 -21.76 -8.65
C THR A 539 5.43 -22.16 -9.23
N ASP A 540 5.67 -23.45 -9.40
CA ASP A 540 6.65 -23.90 -10.38
C ASP A 540 6.16 -23.58 -11.80
N LYS A 541 6.98 -23.83 -12.80
CA LYS A 541 6.64 -23.66 -14.20
C LYS A 541 5.43 -24.50 -14.61
N ILE A 542 4.55 -23.87 -15.35
CA ILE A 542 3.36 -24.47 -15.92
C ILE A 542 3.53 -24.47 -17.44
N VAL A 543 3.53 -25.64 -18.05
CA VAL A 543 3.55 -25.78 -19.51
C VAL A 543 2.12 -25.85 -20.01
N VAL A 544 1.78 -24.98 -20.94
CA VAL A 544 0.44 -24.89 -21.52
C VAL A 544 0.58 -25.08 -23.02
N ASP A 545 0.56 -26.37 -23.42
CA ASP A 545 0.58 -26.74 -24.84
C ASP A 545 -0.86 -26.80 -25.38
N ARG A 546 -1.10 -26.15 -26.54
CA ARG A 546 -2.38 -26.18 -27.27
C ARG A 546 -3.60 -25.70 -26.45
N ALA A 547 -3.41 -24.74 -25.55
CA ALA A 547 -4.55 -24.15 -24.85
C ALA A 547 -5.37 -23.26 -25.78
N ASN A 548 -6.69 -23.41 -25.71
CA ASN A 548 -7.66 -22.48 -26.28
C ASN A 548 -8.13 -21.46 -25.26
N SER A 549 -8.22 -21.85 -23.99
CA SER A 549 -8.48 -20.94 -22.89
C SER A 549 -7.78 -21.39 -21.61
N MET A 550 -7.40 -20.42 -20.80
CA MET A 550 -6.83 -20.62 -19.46
C MET A 550 -7.54 -19.75 -18.45
N ASN A 551 -7.86 -20.32 -17.29
CA ASN A 551 -8.48 -19.60 -16.20
C ASN A 551 -7.90 -20.04 -14.86
N PHE A 552 -7.35 -19.08 -14.10
CA PHE A 552 -6.80 -19.30 -12.77
C PHE A 552 -7.79 -18.85 -11.72
N SER A 553 -8.06 -19.70 -10.75
CA SER A 553 -8.96 -19.39 -9.63
C SER A 553 -8.40 -19.86 -8.29
N PHE A 554 -8.84 -19.22 -7.21
CA PHE A 554 -8.53 -19.64 -5.85
C PHE A 554 -9.56 -19.10 -4.84
N LYS A 555 -9.58 -19.72 -3.66
CA LYS A 555 -10.35 -19.27 -2.50
C LYS A 555 -9.45 -18.46 -1.57
N TYR A 556 -10.04 -17.44 -0.93
CA TYR A 556 -9.33 -16.61 0.04
C TYR A 556 -10.25 -16.14 1.15
N ALA A 557 -9.68 -16.00 2.35
CA ALA A 557 -10.38 -15.46 3.52
C ALA A 557 -9.48 -14.45 4.21
N VAL A 558 -9.85 -13.18 4.16
CA VAL A 558 -9.13 -12.05 4.74
C VAL A 558 -10.10 -11.17 5.50
N ALA A 559 -9.68 -10.61 6.63
CA ALA A 559 -10.46 -9.66 7.40
C ALA A 559 -9.76 -8.30 7.47
N SER A 560 -10.53 -7.20 7.46
CA SER A 560 -9.94 -5.90 7.74
C SER A 560 -9.76 -5.67 9.24
N LYS A 561 -8.77 -4.87 9.60
CA LYS A 561 -8.49 -4.39 10.96
C LYS A 561 -8.75 -2.88 10.97
N PRO A 562 -9.52 -2.34 11.93
CA PRO A 562 -9.83 -0.91 11.97
C PRO A 562 -8.57 -0.07 12.25
N GLY A 563 -8.46 1.09 11.61
CA GLY A 563 -7.32 2.00 11.79
C GLY A 563 -6.08 1.68 10.95
N PHE A 564 -6.12 0.65 10.11
CA PHE A 564 -5.01 0.24 9.26
C PHE A 564 -5.34 0.45 7.78
N ALA A 565 -4.28 0.54 6.95
CA ALA A 565 -4.42 0.57 5.51
C ALA A 565 -5.06 -0.72 4.97
N ALA A 566 -5.52 -0.70 3.75
CA ALA A 566 -6.10 -1.88 3.13
C ALA A 566 -5.00 -2.85 2.70
N ASP A 567 -5.08 -4.09 3.20
CA ASP A 567 -4.33 -5.21 2.62
C ASP A 567 -4.69 -5.38 1.15
N ARG A 568 -3.79 -5.97 0.36
CA ARG A 568 -4.04 -6.27 -1.05
C ARG A 568 -3.44 -7.63 -1.45
N ILE A 569 -4.13 -8.33 -2.32
CA ILE A 569 -3.58 -9.48 -3.04
C ILE A 569 -3.33 -9.07 -4.48
N VAL A 570 -2.12 -9.23 -4.96
CA VAL A 570 -1.71 -8.98 -6.34
C VAL A 570 -1.39 -10.32 -7.00
N VAL A 571 -2.09 -10.64 -8.08
CA VAL A 571 -1.78 -11.80 -8.90
C VAL A 571 -1.00 -11.36 -10.11
N SER A 572 0.15 -12.01 -10.34
CA SER A 572 1.06 -11.68 -11.44
C SER A 572 1.50 -12.95 -12.17
N VAL A 573 1.87 -12.80 -13.43
CA VAL A 573 2.40 -13.89 -14.29
C VAL A 573 3.80 -13.52 -14.77
N SER A 574 4.69 -14.51 -14.78
CA SER A 574 6.02 -14.43 -15.37
C SER A 574 6.15 -15.46 -16.50
N GLN A 575 6.78 -15.04 -17.62
CA GLN A 575 7.15 -15.91 -18.76
C GLN A 575 8.68 -16.10 -18.86
N ASP A 576 9.43 -15.44 -17.97
CA ASP A 576 10.90 -15.37 -17.97
C ASP A 576 11.52 -15.92 -16.67
N CYS A 577 10.87 -16.95 -16.09
CA CYS A 577 11.35 -17.60 -14.85
C CYS A 577 11.43 -16.67 -13.61
N GLY A 578 10.52 -15.73 -13.48
CA GLY A 578 10.47 -14.84 -12.35
C GLY A 578 11.40 -13.62 -12.45
N SER A 579 12.07 -13.42 -13.61
CA SER A 579 12.90 -12.24 -13.84
C SER A 579 12.07 -10.97 -13.96
N SER A 580 10.87 -11.08 -14.56
CA SER A 580 9.86 -10.02 -14.55
C SER A 580 8.48 -10.58 -14.26
N TRP A 581 7.60 -9.72 -13.73
CA TRP A 581 6.25 -10.07 -13.33
C TRP A 581 5.25 -9.05 -13.88
N GLN A 582 4.28 -9.53 -14.65
CA GLN A 582 3.16 -8.73 -15.13
C GLN A 582 1.98 -8.90 -14.17
N SER A 583 1.58 -7.83 -13.50
CA SER A 583 0.38 -7.82 -12.65
C SER A 583 -0.88 -7.90 -13.51
N ILE A 584 -1.78 -8.82 -13.18
CA ILE A 584 -3.01 -9.10 -13.93
C ILE A 584 -4.28 -8.88 -13.10
N ARG A 585 -4.17 -8.93 -11.77
CA ARG A 585 -5.32 -8.72 -10.87
C ARG A 585 -4.86 -8.17 -9.53
N THR A 586 -5.57 -7.15 -9.02
CA THR A 586 -5.43 -6.69 -7.64
C THR A 586 -6.77 -6.80 -6.93
N LEU A 587 -6.76 -7.44 -5.75
CA LEU A 587 -7.90 -7.53 -4.83
C LEU A 587 -7.59 -6.61 -3.64
N ILE A 588 -8.44 -5.62 -3.38
CA ILE A 588 -8.26 -4.63 -2.31
C ILE A 588 -9.61 -4.23 -1.73
N GLY A 589 -9.66 -3.85 -0.47
CA GLY A 589 -10.84 -3.32 0.19
C GLY A 589 -12.06 -4.26 0.11
N PRO A 590 -13.23 -3.79 -0.38
CA PRO A 590 -14.43 -4.61 -0.46
C PRO A 590 -14.31 -5.86 -1.34
N LEU A 591 -13.37 -5.88 -2.30
CA LEU A 591 -13.09 -7.05 -3.13
C LEU A 591 -12.29 -8.11 -2.36
N LEU A 592 -11.46 -7.71 -1.41
CA LEU A 592 -10.59 -8.60 -0.65
C LEU A 592 -11.28 -9.12 0.63
N TYR A 593 -11.87 -8.24 1.43
CA TYR A 593 -12.29 -8.61 2.77
C TYR A 593 -13.56 -9.48 2.81
N ALA A 594 -13.46 -10.67 3.40
CA ALA A 594 -14.59 -11.53 3.70
C ALA A 594 -15.42 -11.00 4.89
N THR A 595 -14.76 -10.31 5.82
CA THR A 595 -15.38 -9.60 6.95
C THR A 595 -14.58 -8.36 7.30
N THR A 596 -15.18 -7.43 8.03
CA THR A 596 -14.57 -6.12 8.34
C THR A 596 -14.47 -5.89 9.85
N ASN A 597 -13.58 -4.94 10.23
CA ASN A 597 -13.46 -4.38 11.59
C ASN A 597 -13.14 -5.44 12.68
N LYS A 598 -12.21 -6.36 12.41
CA LYS A 598 -11.76 -7.36 13.38
C LYS A 598 -10.55 -6.83 14.16
N VAL A 599 -10.78 -6.47 15.42
CA VAL A 599 -9.75 -5.94 16.33
C VAL A 599 -8.80 -7.02 16.89
N ASN A 600 -9.23 -8.28 16.93
CA ASN A 600 -8.45 -9.43 17.38
C ASN A 600 -8.02 -10.31 16.20
N PRO A 601 -7.00 -11.17 16.34
CA PRO A 601 -6.63 -12.13 15.31
C PRO A 601 -7.83 -12.95 14.84
N TRP A 602 -8.17 -12.80 13.57
CA TRP A 602 -9.34 -13.44 12.99
C TRP A 602 -8.94 -14.69 12.19
N ASN A 603 -9.76 -15.70 12.27
CA ASN A 603 -9.68 -16.91 11.48
C ASN A 603 -11.07 -17.24 10.91
N PRO A 604 -11.20 -17.75 9.66
CA PRO A 604 -12.46 -18.20 9.11
C PRO A 604 -13.00 -19.40 9.90
N THR A 605 -14.28 -19.42 10.21
CA THR A 605 -14.94 -20.47 11.00
C THR A 605 -15.94 -21.30 10.18
N SER A 606 -16.20 -20.91 8.94
CA SER A 606 -17.08 -21.61 8.02
C SER A 606 -16.74 -21.27 6.58
N VAL A 607 -17.22 -22.06 5.63
CA VAL A 607 -17.08 -21.82 4.18
C VAL A 607 -17.67 -20.47 3.74
N ASN A 608 -18.64 -19.92 4.48
CA ASN A 608 -19.22 -18.60 4.19
C ASN A 608 -18.25 -17.43 4.48
N ASN A 609 -17.15 -17.68 5.17
CA ASN A 609 -16.10 -16.70 5.41
C ASN A 609 -15.07 -16.65 4.27
N TRP A 610 -15.24 -17.46 3.24
CA TRP A 610 -14.34 -17.51 2.10
C TRP A 610 -14.94 -16.81 0.89
N ARG A 611 -14.10 -16.22 0.10
CA ARG A 611 -14.39 -15.63 -1.20
C ARG A 611 -13.64 -16.38 -2.28
N SER A 612 -14.00 -16.15 -3.53
CA SER A 612 -13.30 -16.70 -4.68
C SER A 612 -12.99 -15.62 -5.69
N THR A 613 -11.91 -15.82 -6.42
CA THR A 613 -11.59 -15.05 -7.62
C THR A 613 -11.33 -16.00 -8.78
N SER A 614 -11.57 -15.51 -9.98
CA SER A 614 -11.33 -16.22 -11.24
C SER A 614 -10.76 -15.20 -12.22
N ILE A 615 -9.66 -15.54 -12.88
CA ILE A 615 -8.81 -14.66 -13.67
C ILE A 615 -8.49 -15.35 -14.98
N SER A 616 -8.85 -14.73 -16.12
CA SER A 616 -8.45 -15.24 -17.44
C SER A 616 -6.95 -15.02 -17.63
N LEU A 617 -6.27 -16.06 -18.10
CA LEU A 617 -4.86 -16.04 -18.48
C LEU A 617 -4.68 -16.24 -20.00
N ASN A 618 -5.69 -15.97 -20.81
CA ASN A 618 -5.65 -16.19 -22.25
C ASN A 618 -4.55 -15.39 -22.95
N ASP A 619 -4.19 -14.22 -22.41
CA ASP A 619 -3.10 -13.38 -22.95
C ASP A 619 -1.70 -14.04 -22.81
N PHE A 620 -1.59 -15.11 -22.02
CA PHE A 620 -0.36 -15.87 -21.79
C PHE A 620 -0.34 -17.23 -22.48
N ILE A 621 -1.32 -17.52 -23.35
CA ILE A 621 -1.30 -18.71 -24.16
C ILE A 621 -0.18 -18.61 -25.18
N GLY A 622 0.75 -19.56 -25.13
CA GLY A 622 1.94 -19.61 -25.99
C GLY A 622 2.78 -20.84 -25.72
N ASN A 623 3.96 -20.88 -26.32
CA ASN A 623 4.86 -22.02 -26.19
C ASN A 623 5.80 -21.93 -24.97
N ASP A 624 5.84 -20.80 -24.29
CA ASP A 624 6.73 -20.60 -23.15
C ASP A 624 6.04 -21.00 -21.84
N PRO A 625 6.76 -21.68 -20.91
CA PRO A 625 6.21 -21.96 -19.59
C PRO A 625 5.91 -20.67 -18.84
N ILE A 626 4.77 -20.61 -18.14
CA ILE A 626 4.43 -19.51 -17.25
C ILE A 626 4.64 -19.88 -15.78
N MET A 627 4.80 -18.87 -14.93
CA MET A 627 4.72 -18.98 -13.48
C MET A 627 3.68 -17.99 -12.96
N ILE A 628 2.94 -18.38 -11.92
CA ILE A 628 1.92 -17.54 -11.29
C ILE A 628 2.42 -17.15 -9.90
N LYS A 629 2.37 -15.85 -9.58
CA LYS A 629 2.64 -15.32 -8.25
C LYS A 629 1.36 -14.75 -7.65
N VAL A 630 1.04 -15.17 -6.42
CA VAL A 630 -0.02 -14.60 -5.60
C VAL A 630 0.66 -13.91 -4.41
N ASP A 631 0.79 -12.61 -4.49
CA ASP A 631 1.49 -11.75 -3.55
C ASP A 631 0.50 -11.07 -2.61
N PHE A 632 0.68 -11.26 -1.31
CA PHE A 632 -0.08 -10.55 -0.28
C PHE A 632 0.77 -9.40 0.24
N ILE A 633 0.28 -8.19 0.07
CA ILE A 633 0.93 -6.99 0.57
C ILE A 633 0.12 -6.49 1.77
N SER A 634 0.76 -6.50 2.92
CA SER A 634 0.17 -6.13 4.19
C SER A 634 -0.18 -4.64 4.24
N GLY A 635 -1.37 -4.33 4.74
CA GLY A 635 -1.71 -2.98 5.21
C GLY A 635 -1.60 -2.84 6.74
N GLY A 636 -0.99 -3.83 7.42
CA GLY A 636 -1.04 -3.98 8.88
C GLY A 636 -2.38 -4.57 9.36
N GLY A 637 -3.10 -5.26 8.47
CA GLY A 637 -4.46 -5.74 8.67
C GLY A 637 -4.57 -7.00 9.54
N ASN A 638 -5.39 -7.95 9.14
CA ASN A 638 -5.66 -9.18 9.90
C ASN A 638 -5.17 -10.40 9.12
N ASN A 639 -5.23 -11.59 9.74
CA ASN A 639 -4.78 -12.85 9.15
C ASN A 639 -5.39 -13.09 7.77
N ALA A 640 -4.60 -13.68 6.88
CA ALA A 640 -5.00 -14.08 5.54
C ALA A 640 -4.87 -15.59 5.34
N PHE A 641 -5.82 -16.15 4.58
CA PHE A 641 -5.88 -17.57 4.26
C PHE A 641 -6.12 -17.73 2.76
N LEU A 642 -5.43 -18.69 2.14
CA LEU A 642 -5.62 -19.06 0.74
C LEU A 642 -5.81 -20.58 0.63
N ASP A 643 -6.66 -21.00 -0.31
CA ASP A 643 -6.99 -22.40 -0.53
C ASP A 643 -7.51 -22.63 -1.95
N ASP A 644 -7.64 -23.90 -2.36
CA ASP A 644 -8.28 -24.31 -3.61
C ASP A 644 -7.77 -23.56 -4.84
N PHE A 645 -6.46 -23.59 -5.06
CA PHE A 645 -5.87 -23.05 -6.29
C PHE A 645 -6.16 -23.97 -7.47
N GLU A 646 -6.74 -23.42 -8.53
CA GLU A 646 -7.03 -24.17 -9.75
C GLU A 646 -6.59 -23.38 -10.98
N LEU A 647 -5.85 -24.04 -11.86
CA LEU A 647 -5.67 -23.61 -13.24
C LEU A 647 -6.43 -24.57 -14.14
N SER A 648 -7.54 -24.13 -14.67
CA SER A 648 -8.32 -24.87 -15.67
C SER A 648 -7.88 -24.46 -17.07
N VAL A 649 -7.63 -25.44 -17.91
CA VAL A 649 -7.18 -25.26 -19.30
C VAL A 649 -8.11 -25.99 -20.22
N THR A 650 -8.67 -25.31 -21.22
CA THR A 650 -9.36 -25.92 -22.34
C THR A 650 -8.36 -26.10 -23.48
N LEU A 651 -8.20 -27.30 -23.94
CA LEU A 651 -7.29 -27.61 -25.06
C LEU A 651 -8.02 -27.50 -26.38
N ASP A 652 -7.33 -27.06 -27.43
CA ASP A 652 -7.80 -27.20 -28.78
C ASP A 652 -7.84 -28.71 -29.13
N LEU A 653 -9.01 -29.15 -29.51
CA LEU A 653 -9.11 -30.43 -30.17
C LEU A 653 -8.57 -30.24 -31.59
N GLU A 654 -7.40 -30.80 -31.88
CA GLU A 654 -7.02 -31.02 -33.29
C GLU A 654 -8.12 -31.85 -33.92
N GLU A 655 -8.96 -31.27 -34.74
CA GLU A 655 -9.73 -32.02 -35.71
C GLU A 655 -8.69 -32.63 -36.67
N LEU A 656 -8.36 -33.90 -36.41
CA LEU A 656 -7.59 -34.69 -37.38
C LEU A 656 -8.38 -34.67 -38.68
N SER A 657 -7.86 -33.99 -39.69
CA SER A 657 -8.50 -34.00 -40.98
C SER A 657 -8.43 -35.42 -41.54
N GLU A 658 -9.49 -35.87 -42.21
CA GLU A 658 -9.47 -37.17 -42.87
C GLU A 658 -8.31 -37.33 -43.86
N GLU A 659 -7.74 -36.24 -44.38
CA GLU A 659 -6.62 -36.20 -45.31
C GLU A 659 -5.29 -36.59 -44.67
N ASP A 660 -5.11 -36.35 -43.37
CA ASP A 660 -3.85 -36.62 -42.67
C ASP A 660 -3.69 -38.08 -42.25
N ILE A 661 -4.77 -38.86 -42.29
CA ILE A 661 -4.77 -40.29 -41.89
C ILE A 661 -4.70 -41.20 -43.09
N SER A 662 -3.66 -42.01 -43.15
CA SER A 662 -3.49 -43.01 -44.18
C SER A 662 -3.38 -44.44 -43.62
N ILE A 663 -4.00 -45.39 -44.32
CA ILE A 663 -3.94 -46.83 -44.02
C ILE A 663 -3.19 -47.49 -45.18
N TYR A 664 -2.07 -48.18 -44.88
CA TYR A 664 -1.23 -48.77 -45.89
C TYR A 664 -0.60 -50.11 -45.43
N PRO A 665 -0.54 -51.16 -46.25
CA PRO A 665 -1.20 -51.23 -47.55
C PRO A 665 -2.72 -51.36 -47.46
N ASN A 666 -3.44 -50.81 -48.42
CA ASN A 666 -4.88 -50.95 -48.55
C ASN A 666 -5.23 -51.03 -50.04
N PRO A 667 -5.59 -52.18 -50.61
CA PRO A 667 -5.91 -53.44 -49.91
C PRO A 667 -4.74 -54.13 -49.18
N SER A 668 -5.04 -54.88 -48.12
CA SER A 668 -4.08 -55.65 -47.32
C SER A 668 -4.48 -57.09 -47.12
N GLN A 669 -3.53 -57.96 -46.75
CA GLN A 669 -3.78 -59.34 -46.35
C GLN A 669 -4.01 -59.49 -44.83
N GLY A 670 -4.64 -58.51 -44.23
CA GLY A 670 -4.91 -58.45 -42.80
C GLY A 670 -3.88 -57.73 -41.97
N ASN A 671 -2.73 -57.31 -42.52
CA ASN A 671 -1.73 -56.48 -41.84
C ASN A 671 -1.60 -55.12 -42.53
N PHE A 672 -1.79 -54.01 -41.76
CA PHE A 672 -1.70 -52.68 -42.29
C PHE A 672 -1.19 -51.68 -41.19
N GLN A 673 -0.59 -50.63 -41.64
CA GLN A 673 -0.17 -49.49 -40.77
C GLN A 673 -1.17 -48.36 -40.85
N VAL A 674 -1.42 -47.73 -39.71
CA VAL A 674 -2.21 -46.51 -39.64
C VAL A 674 -1.24 -45.35 -39.32
N ARG A 675 -1.13 -44.38 -40.22
CA ARG A 675 -0.30 -43.19 -40.09
C ARG A 675 -1.21 -41.96 -39.82
N GLY A 676 -0.68 -40.96 -39.12
CA GLY A 676 -1.41 -39.72 -38.80
C GLY A 676 -2.21 -39.79 -37.50
N LEU A 677 -2.23 -40.95 -36.79
CA LEU A 677 -2.84 -41.07 -35.47
C LEU A 677 -1.77 -41.26 -34.39
N PRO A 678 -1.89 -40.58 -33.23
CA PRO A 678 -1.00 -40.78 -32.09
C PRO A 678 -1.09 -42.22 -31.52
N THR A 679 0.04 -42.71 -31.01
CA THR A 679 0.06 -43.96 -30.23
C THR A 679 -0.90 -43.89 -29.06
N GLY A 680 -1.67 -44.92 -28.80
CA GLY A 680 -2.69 -44.98 -27.76
C GLY A 680 -4.08 -44.50 -28.19
N THR A 681 -4.25 -43.90 -29.37
CA THR A 681 -5.57 -43.51 -29.89
C THR A 681 -6.46 -44.75 -30.05
N ALA A 682 -7.65 -44.71 -29.43
CA ALA A 682 -8.61 -45.81 -29.53
C ALA A 682 -9.20 -45.92 -30.93
N TYR A 683 -9.32 -47.15 -31.45
CA TYR A 683 -9.95 -47.43 -32.73
C TYR A 683 -10.96 -48.58 -32.65
N ASP A 684 -11.89 -48.59 -33.59
CA ASP A 684 -12.81 -49.69 -33.88
C ASP A 684 -12.75 -50.03 -35.38
N ILE A 685 -12.70 -51.32 -35.71
CA ILE A 685 -12.84 -51.81 -37.08
C ILE A 685 -14.19 -52.44 -37.18
N ILE A 686 -15.00 -51.98 -38.12
CA ILE A 686 -16.40 -52.29 -38.23
C ILE A 686 -16.63 -52.93 -39.58
N SER A 687 -17.33 -54.09 -39.63
CA SER A 687 -17.79 -54.71 -40.86
C SER A 687 -18.92 -53.92 -41.51
N MET A 688 -19.20 -54.16 -42.77
CA MET A 688 -20.22 -53.41 -43.53
C MET A 688 -21.66 -53.65 -43.04
N ASP A 689 -21.89 -54.66 -42.19
CA ASP A 689 -23.16 -54.92 -41.51
C ASP A 689 -23.22 -54.18 -40.11
N GLY A 690 -22.21 -53.33 -39.80
CA GLY A 690 -22.17 -52.48 -38.60
C GLY A 690 -21.65 -53.19 -37.35
N ARG A 691 -21.09 -54.37 -37.42
CA ARG A 691 -20.53 -55.09 -36.27
C ARG A 691 -19.06 -54.71 -36.07
N SER A 692 -18.68 -54.48 -34.80
CA SER A 692 -17.28 -54.34 -34.45
C SER A 692 -16.54 -55.66 -34.59
N VAL A 693 -15.51 -55.65 -35.43
CA VAL A 693 -14.66 -56.81 -35.71
C VAL A 693 -13.39 -56.82 -34.87
N LYS A 694 -12.84 -55.62 -34.64
CA LYS A 694 -11.67 -55.47 -33.78
C LYS A 694 -11.69 -54.08 -33.13
N ARG A 695 -11.41 -54.03 -31.82
CA ARG A 695 -11.15 -52.81 -31.04
C ARG A 695 -9.75 -52.85 -30.48
N GLY A 696 -9.15 -51.67 -30.35
CA GLY A 696 -7.84 -51.55 -29.76
C GLY A 696 -7.40 -50.10 -29.64
N THR A 697 -6.13 -49.94 -29.33
CA THR A 697 -5.44 -48.65 -29.39
C THR A 697 -4.29 -48.73 -30.39
N ILE A 698 -3.97 -47.60 -31.04
CA ILE A 698 -2.85 -47.52 -31.98
C ILE A 698 -1.55 -47.88 -31.26
N PRO A 699 -0.86 -48.98 -31.67
CA PRO A 699 0.38 -49.40 -31.06
C PRO A 699 1.55 -48.48 -31.46
N THR A 700 2.66 -48.53 -30.70
CA THR A 700 3.89 -47.79 -31.02
C THR A 700 4.47 -48.13 -32.41
N SER A 701 4.23 -49.34 -32.91
CA SER A 701 4.59 -49.76 -34.29
C SER A 701 3.68 -49.19 -35.35
N SER A 702 2.56 -48.58 -34.98
CA SER A 702 1.46 -48.14 -35.87
C SER A 702 0.87 -49.28 -36.74
N SER A 703 1.22 -50.54 -36.48
CA SER A 703 0.80 -51.70 -37.25
C SER A 703 -0.35 -52.44 -36.58
N ILE A 704 -1.39 -52.67 -37.32
CA ILE A 704 -2.57 -53.40 -36.87
C ILE A 704 -2.71 -54.65 -37.68
N GLU A 705 -2.86 -55.80 -36.98
CA GLU A 705 -3.18 -57.08 -37.59
C GLU A 705 -4.68 -57.35 -37.40
N LEU A 706 -5.38 -57.68 -38.54
CA LEU A 706 -6.80 -57.97 -38.57
C LEU A 706 -7.04 -59.36 -39.16
N HIS A 707 -7.43 -60.31 -38.34
CA HIS A 707 -7.84 -61.62 -38.77
C HIS A 707 -9.34 -61.60 -39.12
N ALA A 708 -9.65 -61.31 -40.37
CA ALA A 708 -11.03 -61.22 -40.86
C ALA A 708 -11.13 -61.77 -42.24
N ALA A 709 -12.33 -62.19 -42.71
CA ALA A 709 -12.58 -62.62 -44.03
C ALA A 709 -12.29 -61.55 -45.11
N ALA A 710 -11.93 -61.93 -46.31
CA ALA A 710 -11.79 -60.99 -47.40
C ALA A 710 -13.08 -60.18 -47.59
N GLY A 711 -12.95 -58.86 -47.67
CA GLY A 711 -14.09 -57.96 -47.72
C GLY A 711 -13.75 -56.48 -47.38
N TYR A 712 -14.79 -55.66 -47.34
CA TYR A 712 -14.71 -54.24 -46.97
C TYR A 712 -15.00 -54.05 -45.49
N TYR A 713 -14.19 -53.25 -44.86
CA TYR A 713 -14.30 -52.83 -43.44
C TYR A 713 -14.13 -51.35 -43.29
N LEU A 714 -14.61 -50.80 -42.19
CA LEU A 714 -14.46 -49.39 -41.84
C LEU A 714 -13.59 -49.30 -40.60
N PHE A 715 -12.45 -48.64 -40.73
CA PHE A 715 -11.65 -48.18 -39.57
C PHE A 715 -12.26 -46.89 -39.03
N GLN A 716 -12.51 -46.84 -37.74
CA GLN A 716 -13.04 -45.66 -37.06
C GLN A 716 -12.16 -45.32 -35.86
N ALA A 717 -11.70 -44.05 -35.77
CA ALA A 717 -11.00 -43.51 -34.61
C ALA A 717 -11.53 -42.10 -34.36
N GLY A 718 -12.25 -41.90 -33.25
CA GLY A 718 -12.98 -40.68 -33.03
C GLY A 718 -13.97 -40.37 -34.14
N ASN A 719 -13.87 -39.20 -34.76
CA ASN A 719 -14.70 -38.78 -35.90
C ASN A 719 -14.17 -39.24 -37.26
N VAL A 720 -12.96 -39.82 -37.31
CA VAL A 720 -12.32 -40.23 -38.54
C VAL A 720 -12.79 -41.63 -38.95
N ARG A 721 -13.16 -41.81 -40.23
CA ARG A 721 -13.57 -43.08 -40.83
C ARG A 721 -12.82 -43.32 -42.13
N LYS A 722 -12.13 -44.43 -42.22
CA LYS A 722 -11.37 -44.85 -43.42
C LYS A 722 -11.75 -46.25 -43.85
N PRO A 723 -11.98 -46.47 -45.14
CA PRO A 723 -12.24 -47.83 -45.66
C PRO A 723 -10.97 -48.68 -45.61
N ILE A 724 -11.13 -49.91 -45.22
CA ILE A 724 -10.10 -51.01 -45.33
C ILE A 724 -10.63 -52.12 -46.25
N VAL A 725 -9.76 -52.58 -47.11
CA VAL A 725 -10.03 -53.71 -47.97
C VAL A 725 -9.10 -54.89 -47.59
N ILE A 726 -9.66 -56.00 -47.16
CA ILE A 726 -8.95 -57.24 -46.86
C ILE A 726 -9.10 -58.16 -48.04
N GLN A 727 -7.96 -58.75 -48.57
CA GLN A 727 -7.90 -59.65 -49.72
C GLN A 727 -7.52 -61.06 -49.32
#